data_257d1de27d2677d319e1170b8b4baa39
#
_entry.id   257d1de27d2677d319e1170b8b4baa39
#
_cell.length_a   1.000
_cell.length_b   1.000
_cell.length_c   1.000
_cell.angle_alpha   90.00
_cell.angle_beta   90.00
_cell.angle_gamma   90.00
#
_symmetry.space_group_name_H-M   'P 1'
#
loop_
_entity.id
_entity.type
_entity.pdbx_description
1 polymer ?
#
loop_
_entity_poly.entity_id
_entity_poly.type
_entity_poly.pdbx_seq_one_letter_code
_entity_poly.pdbx_strand_id
1 'polypeptide(L)'
;MNYKGFNFGASFLVLLISGSAAFASDNEDLGWQFNANKPSQMVRGGVGLIQTPTARMSSAGTMTANYTDNEEYRFWSVSIQLFDWLETTARYTDVRTVNYSEFPGFSGDQTLKDKGIDVKFRLLQESRYLPQLAVGFNDFGGTGLFESEFIALSKAWGNIDFHLGMGWGYLGAAGNTLNPLCEIRESFCTRPGETLGQGGKISYTKFFKGPASLFAGVEYQTPWHPLRLKLEYEGNDYSRDRAGELTQDSRWNIGAVYQWRDVTFDLNYQRGNTLGFGVHYQLDLNSNDQPKIKPAMRPVASPRAQRDDFANLNLILNQLLSNAGFYLKTSKMTDDEFILYGHQLFYRDDEEATERLARVVLTQLPSHIKRIRVIEFSGNLPLVEKVIDVEAFAKAAAYDELQPDIRSTYIRQTPDKSIMALADVPYDTGFYTGAEIFWIQSFGNPESFYMYQGGLFLGAGYRFTENFSFNGAAKLTLLENFDQFNFKVDALDTPLPRVRTFAREYVTRSKLTMENAYGHWQKQLGDNWFAQAYGGYLETMFGGVGTEVLYRPVDSNFAVGFDLNYVRQRSFENDLDFFDYNTFTGHINLYWQPEFLPDTRLTFNIGQFLAQDKGVNVDFAKRFDSGIVIGAYAAITNVSSDEYGEGSFTKGFYLSLPFDLFAVKPAKGRGRLPWVPIARDGGQPLNRPVKLIDMTEARSDFYN
;
A
#
# COMPACT_ATOMS: atom_id res chain seq x y z
N MET A 1 -31.72 1.00 29.35
CA MET A 1 -32.79 1.86 28.83
C MET A 1 -32.18 3.15 28.31
N ASN A 2 -32.55 3.52 27.09
CA ASN A 2 -32.17 4.73 26.31
C ASN A 2 -30.78 4.71 25.62
N TYR A 3 -30.74 4.03 24.49
CA TYR A 3 -29.85 4.32 23.38
C TYR A 3 -30.28 5.61 22.67
N LYS A 4 -29.52 6.68 22.77
CA LYS A 4 -29.49 7.81 21.82
C LYS A 4 -28.07 8.36 21.74
N GLY A 5 -27.39 8.13 20.63
CA GLY A 5 -26.05 8.68 20.41
C GLY A 5 -25.26 8.07 19.24
N PHE A 6 -25.92 7.77 18.16
CA PHE A 6 -25.21 7.33 16.94
C PHE A 6 -25.82 8.06 15.75
N ASN A 7 -25.28 9.21 15.34
CA ASN A 7 -25.59 9.81 14.03
C ASN A 7 -24.91 11.18 13.80
N PHE A 8 -23.63 11.37 14.12
CA PHE A 8 -22.95 12.61 13.73
C PHE A 8 -21.57 12.42 13.05
N GLY A 9 -21.00 11.24 13.13
CA GLY A 9 -19.68 10.99 12.52
C GLY A 9 -19.72 10.61 11.03
N ALA A 10 -20.73 9.87 10.63
CA ALA A 10 -20.83 9.37 9.24
C ALA A 10 -21.30 10.43 8.25
N SER A 11 -22.14 11.37 8.68
CA SER A 11 -22.68 12.43 7.79
C SER A 11 -21.64 13.49 7.44
N PHE A 12 -20.65 13.75 8.29
CA PHE A 12 -19.59 14.72 8.00
C PHE A 12 -18.55 14.19 7.00
N LEU A 13 -18.28 12.88 7.05
CA LEU A 13 -17.35 12.24 6.12
C LEU A 13 -17.96 12.11 4.70
N VAL A 14 -19.26 11.85 4.60
CA VAL A 14 -19.97 11.74 3.32
C VAL A 14 -20.10 13.10 2.63
N LEU A 15 -20.26 14.20 3.38
CA LEU A 15 -20.33 15.56 2.80
C LEU A 15 -18.97 16.04 2.27
N LEU A 16 -17.84 15.56 2.80
CA LEU A 16 -16.52 15.88 2.29
C LEU A 16 -16.17 15.14 0.99
N ILE A 17 -16.74 13.95 0.79
CA ILE A 17 -16.48 13.14 -0.41
C ILE A 17 -17.35 13.58 -1.60
N SER A 18 -18.56 14.05 -1.35
CA SER A 18 -19.47 14.50 -2.42
C SER A 18 -19.17 15.90 -2.99
N GLY A 19 -18.34 16.70 -2.32
CA GLY A 19 -17.97 18.04 -2.77
C GLY A 19 -16.79 18.11 -3.74
N SER A 20 -15.96 17.06 -3.82
CA SER A 20 -14.72 17.08 -4.62
C SER A 20 -14.88 16.66 -6.08
N ALA A 21 -15.98 16.03 -6.46
CA ALA A 21 -16.22 15.60 -7.84
C ALA A 21 -16.71 16.70 -8.79
N ALA A 22 -17.02 17.91 -8.30
CA ALA A 22 -17.66 18.96 -9.09
C ALA A 22 -16.71 20.06 -9.62
N PHE A 23 -15.40 20.00 -9.35
CA PHE A 23 -14.45 21.06 -9.73
C PHE A 23 -13.15 20.57 -10.39
N ALA A 24 -13.23 19.51 -11.18
CA ALA A 24 -12.20 19.23 -12.18
C ALA A 24 -12.52 20.09 -13.42
N SER A 25 -12.19 21.37 -13.42
CA SER A 25 -12.22 22.20 -14.61
C SER A 25 -10.81 22.30 -15.18
N ASP A 26 -10.70 22.05 -16.47
CA ASP A 26 -9.51 22.21 -17.29
C ASP A 26 -8.69 23.45 -16.92
N ASN A 27 -7.46 23.21 -16.49
CA ASN A 27 -6.50 24.28 -16.21
C ASN A 27 -5.78 24.69 -17.50
N GLU A 28 -6.47 25.38 -18.39
CA GLU A 28 -5.81 26.16 -19.41
C GLU A 28 -5.53 27.59 -18.89
N ASP A 29 -4.23 27.94 -18.88
CA ASP A 29 -3.66 29.30 -18.76
C ASP A 29 -4.07 30.20 -17.58
N LEU A 30 -3.54 29.91 -16.42
CA LEU A 30 -3.48 30.92 -15.36
C LEU A 30 -2.04 31.36 -15.12
N GLY A 31 -1.58 32.37 -15.81
CA GLY A 31 -0.24 32.96 -15.75
C GLY A 31 0.18 33.57 -14.41
N TRP A 32 -0.20 32.94 -13.29
CA TRP A 32 0.08 33.35 -11.91
C TRP A 32 0.14 32.19 -10.91
N GLN A 33 0.35 30.97 -11.38
CA GLN A 33 0.70 29.88 -10.48
C GLN A 33 2.09 30.12 -9.90
N PHE A 34 2.20 29.89 -8.58
CA PHE A 34 3.50 29.86 -7.93
C PHE A 34 4.34 28.76 -8.57
N ASN A 35 5.40 29.16 -9.29
CA ASN A 35 6.30 28.25 -10.01
C ASN A 35 7.34 27.61 -9.07
N ALA A 36 6.95 27.19 -7.87
CA ALA A 36 7.80 26.30 -7.09
C ALA A 36 7.75 24.92 -7.72
N ASN A 37 8.84 24.48 -8.31
CA ASN A 37 8.93 23.21 -8.99
C ASN A 37 8.52 22.01 -8.12
N LYS A 38 8.69 22.08 -6.81
CA LYS A 38 8.32 21.03 -5.86
C LYS A 38 8.04 21.66 -4.48
N PRO A 39 6.92 21.31 -3.80
CA PRO A 39 6.64 21.82 -2.47
C PRO A 39 7.74 21.46 -1.47
N SER A 40 8.01 22.40 -0.53
CA SER A 40 8.96 22.17 0.55
C SER A 40 8.43 21.23 1.61
N GLN A 41 9.32 20.52 2.29
CA GLN A 41 9.00 19.68 3.44
C GLN A 41 9.21 20.42 4.75
N MET A 42 8.45 20.06 5.79
CA MET A 42 8.69 20.48 7.17
C MET A 42 9.81 19.64 7.79
N VAL A 43 10.37 20.13 8.90
CA VAL A 43 11.34 19.40 9.71
C VAL A 43 10.78 18.03 10.15
N ARG A 44 9.50 17.94 10.48
CA ARG A 44 8.83 16.69 10.87
C ARG A 44 8.35 15.82 9.68
N GLY A 45 8.56 16.28 8.45
CA GLY A 45 8.00 15.67 7.23
C GLY A 45 6.60 16.19 6.88
N GLY A 46 6.17 15.93 5.65
CA GLY A 46 4.98 16.51 5.06
C GLY A 46 5.22 17.91 4.48
N VAL A 47 4.37 18.30 3.55
CA VAL A 47 4.51 19.59 2.88
C VAL A 47 4.17 20.75 3.82
N GLY A 48 5.14 21.67 4.00
CA GLY A 48 5.00 22.84 4.85
C GLY A 48 6.22 23.76 4.83
N LEU A 49 6.29 24.71 5.78
CA LEU A 49 7.41 25.62 5.94
C LEU A 49 8.56 24.96 6.72
N ILE A 50 8.81 25.39 7.95
CA ILE A 50 9.87 24.82 8.83
C ILE A 50 9.23 23.93 9.88
N GLN A 51 8.42 24.48 10.76
CA GLN A 51 7.67 23.75 11.80
C GLN A 51 6.17 23.70 11.53
N THR A 52 5.63 24.58 10.66
CA THR A 52 4.20 24.73 10.44
C THR A 52 3.76 24.18 9.08
N PRO A 53 2.61 23.48 9.04
CA PRO A 53 2.05 22.96 7.81
C PRO A 53 1.50 24.07 6.92
N THR A 54 1.46 23.83 5.62
CA THR A 54 0.78 24.69 4.64
C THR A 54 -0.38 23.95 3.99
N ALA A 55 -1.23 24.67 3.24
CA ALA A 55 -2.26 24.02 2.45
C ALA A 55 -1.72 23.34 1.19
N ARG A 56 -0.45 23.56 0.83
CA ARG A 56 0.16 23.02 -0.38
C ARG A 56 0.21 21.49 -0.34
N MET A 57 0.08 20.90 -1.53
CA MET A 57 0.15 19.46 -1.77
C MET A 57 1.19 19.18 -2.87
N SER A 58 1.81 18.03 -2.81
CA SER A 58 2.57 17.48 -3.93
C SER A 58 1.61 16.94 -5.01
N SER A 59 2.12 16.56 -6.18
CA SER A 59 1.35 15.81 -7.17
C SER A 59 1.05 14.39 -6.67
N ALA A 60 -0.10 13.82 -7.00
CA ALA A 60 -0.41 12.43 -6.69
C ALA A 60 0.70 11.49 -7.18
N GLY A 61 1.09 10.52 -6.37
CA GLY A 61 2.21 9.63 -6.65
C GLY A 61 3.57 10.13 -6.16
N THR A 62 3.67 11.37 -5.66
CA THR A 62 4.93 11.84 -5.06
C THR A 62 5.16 11.17 -3.71
N MET A 63 6.31 10.54 -3.56
CA MET A 63 6.82 10.02 -2.28
C MET A 63 8.11 10.76 -1.92
N THR A 64 8.20 11.25 -0.68
CA THR A 64 9.40 11.93 -0.19
C THR A 64 9.93 11.24 1.06
N ALA A 65 11.16 10.76 0.99
CA ALA A 65 11.89 10.27 2.15
C ALA A 65 12.66 11.44 2.77
N ASN A 66 12.43 11.69 4.05
CA ASN A 66 12.94 12.85 4.76
C ASN A 66 13.86 12.42 5.90
N TYR A 67 14.97 13.08 6.04
CA TYR A 67 15.84 13.05 7.20
C TYR A 67 16.11 14.49 7.66
N THR A 68 15.82 14.80 8.92
CA THR A 68 16.11 16.10 9.51
C THR A 68 16.72 15.93 10.89
N ASP A 69 17.62 16.83 11.24
CA ASP A 69 18.37 16.75 12.49
C ASP A 69 18.56 18.18 13.07
N ASN A 70 18.37 18.29 14.36
CA ASN A 70 18.72 19.44 15.15
C ASN A 70 19.29 18.98 16.51
N GLU A 71 19.51 19.87 17.46
CA GLU A 71 20.12 19.53 18.75
C GLU A 71 19.29 18.52 19.55
N GLU A 72 17.95 18.69 19.57
CA GLU A 72 17.03 17.90 20.42
C GLU A 72 16.40 16.73 19.69
N TYR A 73 16.17 16.88 18.37
CA TYR A 73 15.38 15.94 17.59
C TYR A 73 16.10 15.46 16.35
N ARG A 74 15.87 14.19 16.05
CA ARG A 74 16.15 13.59 14.76
C ARG A 74 14.89 12.95 14.21
N PHE A 75 14.49 13.33 13.00
CA PHE A 75 13.31 12.80 12.34
C PHE A 75 13.68 12.02 11.10
N TRP A 76 13.07 10.86 10.97
CA TRP A 76 12.96 10.13 9.71
C TRP A 76 11.47 10.08 9.36
N SER A 77 11.12 10.48 8.16
CA SER A 77 9.74 10.36 7.72
C SER A 77 9.64 10.02 6.25
N VAL A 78 8.51 9.41 5.88
CA VAL A 78 8.12 9.16 4.50
C VAL A 78 6.75 9.80 4.30
N SER A 79 6.72 10.80 3.43
CA SER A 79 5.49 11.51 3.04
C SER A 79 5.05 11.01 1.68
N ILE A 80 3.77 10.71 1.50
CA ILE A 80 3.21 10.16 0.27
C ILE A 80 1.95 10.93 -0.09
N GLN A 81 1.92 11.46 -1.31
CA GLN A 81 0.71 12.02 -1.90
C GLN A 81 -0.10 10.90 -2.55
N LEU A 82 -1.08 10.36 -1.81
CA LEU A 82 -1.90 9.24 -2.29
C LEU A 82 -2.89 9.66 -3.39
N PHE A 83 -3.48 10.83 -3.24
CA PHE A 83 -4.37 11.48 -4.19
C PHE A 83 -4.05 12.97 -4.21
N ASP A 84 -4.47 13.71 -5.21
CA ASP A 84 -4.24 15.16 -5.26
C ASP A 84 -4.77 15.92 -4.03
N TRP A 85 -5.68 15.31 -3.29
CA TRP A 85 -6.31 15.88 -2.10
C TRP A 85 -5.90 15.22 -0.78
N LEU A 86 -5.08 14.16 -0.79
CA LEU A 86 -4.68 13.40 0.40
C LEU A 86 -3.17 13.18 0.46
N GLU A 87 -2.53 13.79 1.44
CA GLU A 87 -1.15 13.52 1.85
C GLU A 87 -1.14 12.72 3.16
N THR A 88 -0.27 11.73 3.24
CA THR A 88 0.00 10.98 4.48
C THR A 88 1.49 10.98 4.76
N THR A 89 1.86 11.08 6.03
CA THR A 89 3.26 11.03 6.46
C THR A 89 3.42 10.05 7.61
N ALA A 90 4.28 9.06 7.43
CA ALA A 90 4.74 8.19 8.50
C ALA A 90 6.06 8.74 9.05
N ARG A 91 6.12 8.96 10.37
CA ARG A 91 7.25 9.58 11.05
C ARG A 91 7.81 8.69 12.15
N TYR A 92 9.13 8.69 12.26
CA TYR A 92 9.87 8.18 13.39
C TYR A 92 10.75 9.29 13.95
N THR A 93 10.65 9.53 15.25
CA THR A 93 11.34 10.61 15.95
C THR A 93 12.26 10.04 17.00
N ASP A 94 13.49 10.51 17.03
CA ASP A 94 14.45 10.29 18.11
C ASP A 94 14.53 11.57 18.96
N VAL A 95 14.05 11.50 20.21
CA VAL A 95 14.12 12.59 21.17
C VAL A 95 15.42 12.43 21.94
N ARG A 96 16.47 13.14 21.55
CA ARG A 96 17.87 12.92 21.96
C ARG A 96 18.19 13.35 23.38
N THR A 97 17.32 14.16 23.97
CA THR A 97 17.49 14.75 25.30
C THR A 97 16.84 13.96 26.43
N VAL A 98 16.02 12.94 26.09
CA VAL A 98 15.27 12.14 27.05
C VAL A 98 15.56 10.66 26.85
N ASN A 99 15.81 9.93 27.94
CA ASN A 99 15.98 8.48 27.89
C ASN A 99 14.64 7.76 27.70
N TYR A 100 14.66 6.62 27.02
CA TYR A 100 13.48 5.77 26.81
C TYR A 100 12.90 5.27 28.13
N SER A 101 13.75 4.90 29.09
CA SER A 101 13.38 4.46 30.43
C SER A 101 14.34 5.05 31.45
N GLU A 102 13.82 5.31 32.65
CA GLU A 102 14.63 5.67 33.83
C GLU A 102 15.41 4.47 34.39
N PHE A 103 15.12 3.24 33.93
CA PHE A 103 15.77 2.02 34.38
C PHE A 103 16.84 1.58 33.36
N PRO A 104 18.15 1.80 33.65
CA PRO A 104 19.22 1.43 32.73
C PRO A 104 19.28 -0.07 32.38
N GLY A 105 18.77 -0.93 33.26
CA GLY A 105 18.70 -2.38 33.01
C GLY A 105 17.65 -2.80 31.97
N PHE A 106 16.74 -1.89 31.62
CA PHE A 106 15.68 -2.14 30.62
C PHE A 106 16.05 -1.60 29.22
N SER A 107 16.53 -0.37 29.14
CA SER A 107 16.79 0.29 27.85
C SER A 107 18.22 0.81 27.68
N GLY A 108 19.10 0.64 28.68
CA GLY A 108 20.44 1.25 28.65
C GLY A 108 20.37 2.78 28.53
N ASP A 109 21.28 3.33 27.74
CA ASP A 109 21.36 4.76 27.41
C ASP A 109 20.49 5.16 26.19
N GLN A 110 19.52 4.33 25.83
CA GLN A 110 18.70 4.58 24.66
C GLN A 110 17.77 5.77 24.87
N THR A 111 17.75 6.67 23.88
CA THR A 111 16.88 7.84 23.88
C THR A 111 15.44 7.50 23.55
N LEU A 112 14.50 8.38 23.95
CA LEU A 112 13.07 8.22 23.71
C LEU A 112 12.76 8.22 22.19
N LYS A 113 11.98 7.22 21.76
CA LYS A 113 11.56 7.05 20.37
C LYS A 113 10.06 7.24 20.23
N ASP A 114 9.65 8.01 19.22
CA ASP A 114 8.26 8.29 18.90
C ASP A 114 7.90 7.82 17.49
N LYS A 115 6.66 7.39 17.30
CA LYS A 115 6.10 7.00 16.00
C LYS A 115 4.80 7.76 15.77
N GLY A 116 4.75 8.53 14.69
CA GLY A 116 3.57 9.30 14.31
C GLY A 116 3.10 8.98 12.90
N ILE A 117 1.80 9.15 12.69
CA ILE A 117 1.18 9.15 11.36
C ILE A 117 0.40 10.44 11.23
N ASP A 118 0.72 11.22 10.20
CA ASP A 118 0.07 12.48 9.89
C ASP A 118 -0.79 12.32 8.64
N VAL A 119 -1.92 13.04 8.60
CA VAL A 119 -2.84 13.08 7.44
C VAL A 119 -3.23 14.52 7.16
N LYS A 120 -3.18 14.91 5.88
CA LYS A 120 -3.62 16.22 5.42
C LYS A 120 -4.54 16.09 4.22
N PHE A 121 -5.66 16.82 4.27
CA PHE A 121 -6.71 16.84 3.24
C PHE A 121 -6.80 18.23 2.63
N ARG A 122 -6.70 18.32 1.31
CA ARG A 122 -7.03 19.54 0.57
C ARG A 122 -8.54 19.62 0.40
N LEU A 123 -9.16 20.66 0.93
CA LEU A 123 -10.60 20.92 0.84
C LEU A 123 -10.95 21.82 -0.35
N LEU A 124 -10.09 22.81 -0.66
CA LEU A 124 -10.24 23.71 -1.79
C LEU A 124 -8.93 23.87 -2.51
N GLN A 125 -8.96 23.84 -3.83
CA GLN A 125 -7.84 24.16 -4.69
C GLN A 125 -7.71 25.67 -4.83
N GLU A 126 -6.48 26.18 -4.93
CA GLU A 126 -6.25 27.59 -5.20
C GLU A 126 -6.87 27.98 -6.54
N SER A 127 -7.52 29.14 -6.54
CA SER A 127 -8.03 29.80 -7.73
C SER A 127 -7.55 31.24 -7.79
N ARG A 128 -7.95 32.01 -8.80
CA ARG A 128 -7.58 33.43 -8.93
C ARG A 128 -7.86 34.22 -7.66
N TYR A 129 -8.99 34.00 -7.02
CA TYR A 129 -9.48 34.81 -5.90
C TYR A 129 -9.44 34.06 -4.57
N LEU A 130 -9.50 32.74 -4.57
CA LEU A 130 -9.55 31.93 -3.37
C LEU A 130 -8.21 31.25 -3.07
N PRO A 131 -7.78 31.25 -1.80
CA PRO A 131 -6.63 30.48 -1.40
C PRO A 131 -6.90 28.98 -1.45
N GLN A 132 -5.87 28.19 -1.55
CA GLN A 132 -5.94 26.75 -1.25
C GLN A 132 -6.22 26.58 0.24
N LEU A 133 -7.15 25.64 0.57
CA LEU A 133 -7.53 25.33 1.93
C LEU A 133 -7.21 23.85 2.22
N ALA A 134 -6.56 23.57 3.33
CA ALA A 134 -6.33 22.23 3.83
C ALA A 134 -6.63 22.12 5.32
N VAL A 135 -7.03 20.91 5.73
CA VAL A 135 -7.15 20.49 7.12
C VAL A 135 -6.25 19.28 7.35
N GLY A 136 -5.62 19.21 8.52
CA GLY A 136 -4.76 18.07 8.82
C GLY A 136 -4.74 17.69 10.28
N PHE A 137 -4.26 16.48 10.50
CA PHE A 137 -4.14 15.83 11.79
C PHE A 137 -2.73 15.24 11.90
N ASN A 138 -1.94 15.76 12.81
CA ASN A 138 -0.62 15.23 13.08
C ASN A 138 -0.70 14.23 14.21
N ASP A 139 0.13 13.20 14.11
CA ASP A 139 0.20 12.10 15.09
C ASP A 139 -1.17 11.42 15.34
N PHE A 140 -1.93 11.30 14.26
CA PHE A 140 -3.32 10.80 14.25
C PHE A 140 -3.46 9.38 14.81
N GLY A 141 -2.47 8.53 14.64
CA GLY A 141 -2.48 7.14 15.10
C GLY A 141 -1.15 6.72 15.75
N GLY A 142 -0.39 7.67 16.24
CA GLY A 142 0.91 7.46 16.88
C GLY A 142 0.87 7.39 18.40
N THR A 143 1.94 7.86 19.04
CA THR A 143 2.06 7.88 20.50
C THR A 143 1.46 9.13 21.14
N GLY A 144 1.09 10.15 20.35
CA GLY A 144 0.48 11.39 20.79
C GLY A 144 1.48 12.47 21.19
N LEU A 145 2.79 12.31 20.91
CA LEU A 145 3.82 13.27 21.30
C LEU A 145 3.64 14.62 20.59
N PHE A 146 3.28 14.59 19.30
CA PHE A 146 3.05 15.77 18.46
C PHE A 146 1.58 15.92 18.04
N GLU A 147 0.67 15.34 18.83
CA GLU A 147 -0.77 15.34 18.51
C GLU A 147 -1.27 16.77 18.32
N SER A 148 -1.73 17.07 17.12
CA SER A 148 -2.26 18.38 16.77
C SER A 148 -3.17 18.32 15.56
N GLU A 149 -4.10 19.27 15.50
CA GLU A 149 -4.96 19.52 14.34
C GLU A 149 -4.67 20.93 13.80
N PHE A 150 -4.90 21.10 12.51
CA PHE A 150 -4.73 22.41 11.90
C PHE A 150 -5.68 22.64 10.72
N ILE A 151 -5.92 23.92 10.46
CA ILE A 151 -6.50 24.43 9.22
C ILE A 151 -5.49 25.38 8.63
N ALA A 152 -5.16 25.24 7.35
CA ALA A 152 -4.18 26.06 6.67
C ALA A 152 -4.73 26.64 5.36
N LEU A 153 -4.34 27.87 5.05
CA LEU A 153 -4.60 28.60 3.82
C LEU A 153 -3.27 28.90 3.14
N SER A 154 -3.23 28.77 1.81
CA SER A 154 -2.05 29.13 1.02
C SER A 154 -2.46 29.88 -0.23
N LYS A 155 -1.77 31.01 -0.52
CA LYS A 155 -2.05 31.87 -1.67
C LYS A 155 -0.75 32.36 -2.30
N ALA A 156 -0.56 32.05 -3.56
CA ALA A 156 0.58 32.52 -4.33
C ALA A 156 0.36 33.93 -4.89
N TRP A 157 1.44 34.71 -4.90
CA TRP A 157 1.53 35.98 -5.62
C TRP A 157 2.93 36.13 -6.22
N GLY A 158 3.03 35.90 -7.51
CA GLY A 158 4.32 35.90 -8.19
C GLY A 158 5.28 34.87 -7.59
N ASN A 159 6.45 35.33 -7.18
CA ASN A 159 7.48 34.48 -6.58
C ASN A 159 7.34 34.29 -5.07
N ILE A 160 6.25 34.74 -4.47
CA ILE A 160 6.00 34.63 -3.03
C ILE A 160 4.76 33.78 -2.82
N ASP A 161 4.88 32.81 -1.95
CA ASP A 161 3.75 31.98 -1.47
C ASP A 161 3.46 32.35 -0.01
N PHE A 162 2.23 32.80 0.25
CA PHE A 162 1.76 33.23 1.57
C PHE A 162 0.98 32.10 2.22
N HIS A 163 1.24 31.91 3.51
CA HIS A 163 0.60 30.86 4.30
C HIS A 163 0.06 31.46 5.60
N LEU A 164 -1.15 31.08 5.96
CA LEU A 164 -1.81 31.41 7.21
C LEU A 164 -2.52 30.14 7.73
N GLY A 165 -2.42 29.87 9.00
CA GLY A 165 -3.12 28.74 9.59
C GLY A 165 -3.48 28.95 11.05
N MET A 166 -4.31 28.04 11.54
CA MET A 166 -4.68 27.90 12.94
C MET A 166 -4.44 26.48 13.37
N GLY A 167 -3.77 26.29 14.50
CA GLY A 167 -3.44 24.99 15.07
C GLY A 167 -4.01 24.79 16.47
N TRP A 168 -4.27 23.55 16.81
CA TRP A 168 -4.65 23.07 18.12
C TRP A 168 -3.68 21.99 18.60
N GLY A 169 -3.70 21.65 19.89
CA GLY A 169 -2.78 20.68 20.45
C GLY A 169 -1.34 21.18 20.44
N TYR A 170 -0.38 20.40 19.95
CA TYR A 170 1.04 20.80 19.89
C TYR A 170 1.26 22.08 19.07
N LEU A 171 0.63 22.22 17.91
CA LEU A 171 0.71 23.43 17.08
C LEU A 171 0.01 24.65 17.69
N GLY A 172 -0.90 24.44 18.63
CA GLY A 172 -1.68 25.50 19.29
C GLY A 172 -1.26 25.80 20.72
N ALA A 173 -0.10 25.31 21.19
CA ALA A 173 0.30 25.35 22.60
C ALA A 173 0.42 26.79 23.16
N ALA A 174 0.86 27.76 22.37
CA ALA A 174 1.00 29.13 22.81
C ALA A 174 -0.33 29.85 23.13
N GLY A 175 -1.47 29.35 22.63
CA GLY A 175 -2.77 29.95 22.90
C GLY A 175 -2.89 31.41 22.50
N ASN A 176 -2.24 31.83 21.40
CA ASN A 176 -2.13 33.22 20.99
C ASN A 176 -3.42 33.79 20.37
N THR A 177 -4.47 32.94 20.24
CA THR A 177 -5.79 33.34 19.80
C THR A 177 -6.88 32.55 20.52
N LEU A 178 -8.10 33.08 20.53
CA LEU A 178 -9.26 32.33 21.04
C LEU A 178 -9.60 31.20 20.09
N ASN A 179 -9.97 30.03 20.67
CA ASN A 179 -10.49 28.93 19.86
C ASN A 179 -11.91 29.30 19.37
N PRO A 180 -12.12 29.53 18.06
CA PRO A 180 -13.43 29.98 17.56
C PRO A 180 -14.53 28.95 17.77
N LEU A 181 -14.19 27.66 17.87
CA LEU A 181 -15.17 26.59 18.11
C LEU A 181 -15.69 26.60 19.57
N CYS A 182 -14.95 27.26 20.49
CA CYS A 182 -15.38 27.47 21.86
C CYS A 182 -16.66 28.30 21.95
N GLU A 183 -16.84 29.28 21.05
CA GLU A 183 -18.04 30.10 20.98
C GLU A 183 -19.25 29.31 20.46
N ILE A 184 -19.01 28.26 19.67
CA ILE A 184 -20.06 27.39 19.14
C ILE A 184 -20.52 26.39 20.21
N ARG A 185 -19.56 25.83 20.97
CA ARG A 185 -19.85 24.83 22.00
C ARG A 185 -18.73 24.82 23.07
N GLU A 186 -19.12 24.97 24.32
CA GLU A 186 -18.22 25.01 25.49
C GLU A 186 -17.26 23.79 25.57
N SER A 187 -17.71 22.61 25.09
CA SER A 187 -16.85 21.41 25.06
C SER A 187 -15.58 21.52 24.20
N PHE A 188 -15.46 22.56 23.35
CA PHE A 188 -14.25 22.85 22.60
C PHE A 188 -13.26 23.77 23.34
N CYS A 189 -13.66 24.36 24.47
CA CYS A 189 -12.81 25.26 25.24
C CYS A 189 -11.65 24.54 25.96
N THR A 190 -11.85 23.26 26.29
CA THR A 190 -10.85 22.48 27.03
C THR A 190 -10.48 21.21 26.27
N ARG A 191 -9.17 20.95 26.13
CA ARG A 191 -8.65 19.71 25.55
C ARG A 191 -8.61 18.66 26.67
N PRO A 192 -9.25 17.47 26.50
CA PRO A 192 -9.10 16.38 27.45
C PRO A 192 -7.65 16.02 27.67
N GLY A 193 -7.31 15.58 28.90
CA GLY A 193 -5.94 15.28 29.29
C GLY A 193 -5.22 14.28 28.41
N GLU A 194 -3.91 14.30 28.48
CA GLU A 194 -3.01 13.46 27.68
C GLU A 194 -3.21 11.96 28.00
N THR A 195 -3.40 11.15 26.97
CA THR A 195 -3.37 9.68 27.06
C THR A 195 -1.96 9.20 26.71
N LEU A 196 -1.00 9.51 27.56
CA LEU A 196 0.38 9.07 27.37
C LEU A 196 0.53 7.58 27.66
N GLY A 197 1.31 6.89 26.86
CA GLY A 197 1.66 5.49 27.06
C GLY A 197 0.73 4.47 26.40
N GLN A 198 -0.41 4.87 25.84
CA GLN A 198 -1.28 4.00 25.05
C GLN A 198 -1.11 4.33 23.54
N GLY A 199 0.05 4.02 22.98
CA GLY A 199 0.34 4.28 21.58
C GLY A 199 -0.70 3.70 20.62
N GLY A 200 -1.13 4.50 19.64
CA GLY A 200 -2.01 4.06 18.57
C GLY A 200 -3.50 4.27 18.76
N LYS A 201 -3.94 4.90 19.85
CA LYS A 201 -5.36 5.23 20.05
C LYS A 201 -5.72 6.52 19.31
N ILE A 202 -6.70 6.45 18.42
CA ILE A 202 -7.25 7.65 17.78
C ILE A 202 -8.17 8.36 18.77
N SER A 203 -7.71 9.50 19.30
CA SER A 203 -8.44 10.28 20.32
C SER A 203 -9.33 11.35 19.68
N TYR A 204 -10.34 10.95 18.88
CA TYR A 204 -11.27 11.88 18.23
C TYR A 204 -11.98 12.85 19.18
N THR A 205 -12.06 12.53 20.46
CA THR A 205 -12.62 13.40 21.49
C THR A 205 -11.80 14.66 21.77
N LYS A 206 -10.55 14.71 21.33
CA LYS A 206 -9.62 15.85 21.49
C LYS A 206 -9.63 16.81 20.32
N PHE A 207 -10.15 16.41 19.14
CA PHE A 207 -10.01 17.16 17.90
C PHE A 207 -10.55 18.58 18.01
N PHE A 208 -9.71 19.57 17.62
CA PHE A 208 -10.00 21.00 17.60
C PHE A 208 -10.39 21.60 18.97
N LYS A 209 -9.95 20.97 20.05
CA LYS A 209 -10.27 21.40 21.42
C LYS A 209 -9.08 22.03 22.13
N GLY A 210 -9.41 22.91 23.10
CA GLY A 210 -8.45 23.61 23.96
C GLY A 210 -7.85 24.85 23.29
N PRO A 211 -6.64 25.27 23.75
CA PRO A 211 -5.96 26.43 23.20
C PRO A 211 -5.73 26.34 21.70
N ALA A 212 -5.87 27.48 21.00
CA ALA A 212 -5.60 27.59 19.60
C ALA A 212 -4.53 28.65 19.34
N SER A 213 -3.72 28.46 18.31
CA SER A 213 -2.74 29.46 17.89
C SER A 213 -2.78 29.70 16.40
N LEU A 214 -2.65 30.97 16.03
CA LEU A 214 -2.35 31.36 14.65
C LEU A 214 -0.88 31.13 14.37
N PHE A 215 -0.59 30.64 13.18
CA PHE A 215 0.74 30.59 12.59
C PHE A 215 0.68 31.12 11.16
N ALA A 216 1.80 31.65 10.67
CA ALA A 216 1.87 32.24 9.33
C ALA A 216 3.28 32.12 8.79
N GLY A 217 3.42 32.35 7.48
CA GLY A 217 4.74 32.48 6.88
C GLY A 217 4.70 32.70 5.40
N VAL A 218 5.88 32.81 4.85
CA VAL A 218 6.07 33.04 3.41
C VAL A 218 7.21 32.16 2.90
N GLU A 219 7.06 31.67 1.69
CA GLU A 219 8.12 31.04 0.93
C GLU A 219 8.42 31.91 -0.30
N TYR A 220 9.67 32.29 -0.48
CA TYR A 220 10.11 33.13 -1.58
C TYR A 220 10.98 32.33 -2.55
N GLN A 221 10.56 32.22 -3.79
CA GLN A 221 11.35 31.66 -4.88
C GLN A 221 12.34 32.73 -5.36
N THR A 222 13.61 32.52 -5.09
CA THR A 222 14.64 33.46 -5.54
C THR A 222 14.81 33.44 -7.06
N PRO A 223 15.42 34.47 -7.68
CA PRO A 223 15.78 34.43 -9.11
C PRO A 223 16.72 33.28 -9.47
N TRP A 224 17.45 32.73 -8.51
CA TRP A 224 18.22 31.52 -8.68
C TRP A 224 17.32 30.31 -8.37
N HIS A 225 16.76 29.72 -9.40
CA HIS A 225 15.71 28.69 -9.32
C HIS A 225 15.91 27.56 -8.30
N PRO A 226 17.14 27.01 -8.07
CA PRO A 226 17.32 25.99 -7.04
C PRO A 226 17.11 26.47 -5.60
N LEU A 227 17.17 27.78 -5.34
CA LEU A 227 17.14 28.33 -3.99
C LEU A 227 15.79 28.98 -3.66
N ARG A 228 15.21 28.59 -2.52
CA ARG A 228 14.04 29.22 -1.91
C ARG A 228 14.36 29.63 -0.48
N LEU A 229 13.73 30.71 -0.02
CA LEU A 229 13.86 31.22 1.33
C LEU A 229 12.53 31.13 2.05
N LYS A 230 12.57 30.79 3.33
CA LYS A 230 11.40 30.64 4.20
C LYS A 230 11.49 31.61 5.38
N LEU A 231 10.35 32.23 5.69
CA LEU A 231 10.13 32.97 6.93
C LEU A 231 8.82 32.46 7.53
N GLU A 232 8.86 32.09 8.80
CA GLU A 232 7.75 31.48 9.50
C GLU A 232 7.55 32.12 10.86
N TYR A 233 6.28 32.35 11.22
CA TYR A 233 5.83 32.70 12.57
C TYR A 233 5.10 31.49 13.16
N GLU A 234 5.59 30.99 14.26
CA GLU A 234 5.15 29.74 14.87
C GLU A 234 4.11 29.93 15.98
N GLY A 235 3.11 29.02 16.03
CA GLY A 235 2.06 29.01 17.04
C GLY A 235 2.36 28.13 18.25
N ASN A 236 3.50 27.44 18.30
CA ASN A 236 3.96 26.67 19.44
C ASN A 236 4.83 27.53 20.36
N ASP A 237 4.82 27.25 21.66
CA ASP A 237 5.69 27.87 22.66
C ASP A 237 6.58 26.85 23.39
N TYR A 238 6.51 25.59 22.97
CA TYR A 238 7.27 24.45 23.51
C TYR A 238 7.04 24.16 24.99
N SER A 239 6.08 24.82 25.65
CA SER A 239 5.76 24.60 27.07
C SER A 239 5.29 23.18 27.38
N ARG A 240 4.86 22.42 26.37
CA ARG A 240 4.41 21.03 26.46
C ARG A 240 5.30 20.07 25.69
N ASP A 241 6.48 20.53 25.32
CA ASP A 241 7.42 19.70 24.56
C ASP A 241 8.00 18.58 25.46
N ARG A 242 8.34 17.45 24.83
CA ARG A 242 8.84 16.26 25.53
C ARG A 242 10.35 16.12 25.51
N ALA A 243 11.04 16.96 24.76
CA ALA A 243 12.52 16.98 24.76
C ALA A 243 13.11 17.64 26.03
N GLY A 244 12.27 17.96 27.01
CA GLY A 244 12.64 18.67 28.22
C GLY A 244 12.23 20.14 28.14
N GLU A 245 12.87 20.99 28.97
CA GLU A 245 12.61 22.43 28.97
C GLU A 245 13.28 23.09 27.75
N LEU A 246 12.55 23.18 26.64
CA LEU A 246 13.01 23.90 25.47
C LEU A 246 12.74 25.40 25.64
N THR A 247 13.78 26.23 25.39
CA THR A 247 13.64 27.67 25.38
C THR A 247 13.26 28.17 23.98
N GLN A 248 12.40 29.17 23.91
CA GLN A 248 12.04 29.87 22.69
C GLN A 248 12.38 31.35 22.83
N ASP A 249 13.51 31.76 22.21
CA ASP A 249 13.98 33.17 22.22
C ASP A 249 13.25 33.99 21.16
N SER A 250 12.70 33.32 20.12
CA SER A 250 11.94 33.95 19.05
C SER A 250 10.86 33.01 18.53
N ARG A 251 9.69 33.54 18.17
CA ARG A 251 8.64 32.83 17.42
C ARG A 251 8.87 32.87 15.90
N TRP A 252 9.89 33.59 15.44
CA TRP A 252 10.23 33.64 14.04
C TRP A 252 11.31 32.60 13.73
N ASN A 253 11.03 31.79 12.71
CA ASN A 253 11.96 30.85 12.15
C ASN A 253 12.32 31.28 10.73
N ILE A 254 13.56 31.09 10.34
CA ILE A 254 14.06 31.39 8.99
C ILE A 254 14.71 30.15 8.39
N GLY A 255 14.60 29.97 7.09
CA GLY A 255 15.19 28.81 6.42
C GLY A 255 15.53 29.08 4.96
N ALA A 256 16.39 28.21 4.45
CA ALA A 256 16.77 28.16 3.05
C ALA A 256 16.64 26.73 2.54
N VAL A 257 16.08 26.57 1.37
CA VAL A 257 15.87 25.27 0.72
C VAL A 257 16.59 25.29 -0.61
N TYR A 258 17.51 24.35 -0.80
CA TYR A 258 18.26 24.18 -2.03
C TYR A 258 17.87 22.87 -2.71
N GLN A 259 17.33 22.95 -3.92
CA GLN A 259 16.92 21.79 -4.71
C GLN A 259 18.00 21.39 -5.70
N TRP A 260 18.41 20.14 -5.65
CA TRP A 260 19.33 19.52 -6.60
C TRP A 260 18.72 18.25 -7.17
N ARG A 261 18.14 18.34 -8.36
CA ARG A 261 17.38 17.25 -8.99
C ARG A 261 16.25 16.75 -8.07
N ASP A 262 16.31 15.50 -7.65
CA ASP A 262 15.32 14.85 -6.78
C ASP A 262 15.68 14.94 -5.29
N VAL A 263 16.83 15.55 -4.96
CA VAL A 263 17.27 15.80 -3.60
C VAL A 263 17.05 17.27 -3.26
N THR A 264 16.48 17.51 -2.10
CA THR A 264 16.33 18.85 -1.53
C THR A 264 17.09 18.92 -0.21
N PHE A 265 17.88 19.97 -0.03
CA PHE A 265 18.60 20.29 1.20
C PHE A 265 17.90 21.46 1.87
N ASP A 266 17.72 21.35 3.18
CA ASP A 266 17.09 22.35 4.03
C ASP A 266 18.07 22.77 5.12
N LEU A 267 18.23 24.07 5.32
CA LEU A 267 18.95 24.66 6.42
C LEU A 267 18.04 25.68 7.09
N ASN A 268 17.85 25.57 8.38
CA ASN A 268 16.91 26.42 9.10
C ASN A 268 17.44 26.84 10.49
N TYR A 269 16.97 28.00 10.95
CA TYR A 269 17.22 28.52 12.28
C TYR A 269 15.87 28.72 12.97
N GLN A 270 15.68 27.97 14.04
CA GLN A 270 14.41 27.82 14.74
C GLN A 270 14.49 28.41 16.13
N ARG A 271 13.33 28.87 16.65
CA ARG A 271 13.17 29.35 18.04
C ARG A 271 14.12 30.49 18.46
N GLY A 272 14.92 31.03 17.54
CA GLY A 272 15.93 32.04 17.83
C GLY A 272 17.23 31.51 18.45
N ASN A 273 17.38 30.18 18.59
CA ASN A 273 18.53 29.54 19.27
C ASN A 273 19.00 28.23 18.65
N THR A 274 18.23 27.58 17.77
CA THR A 274 18.52 26.22 17.29
C THR A 274 18.75 26.19 15.79
N LEU A 275 19.85 25.60 15.36
CA LEU A 275 20.17 25.33 13.95
C LEU A 275 19.71 23.92 13.60
N GLY A 276 18.98 23.78 12.49
CA GLY A 276 18.56 22.50 11.94
C GLY A 276 18.94 22.34 10.49
N PHE A 277 19.11 21.10 10.07
CA PHE A 277 19.30 20.77 8.66
C PHE A 277 18.43 19.57 8.26
N GLY A 278 18.13 19.50 6.95
CA GLY A 278 17.35 18.40 6.39
C GLY A 278 17.84 17.97 5.02
N VAL A 279 17.56 16.72 4.70
CA VAL A 279 17.75 16.14 3.37
C VAL A 279 16.49 15.39 3.01
N HIS A 280 15.94 15.73 1.84
CA HIS A 280 14.68 15.16 1.36
C HIS A 280 14.90 14.58 -0.03
N TYR A 281 14.59 13.28 -0.20
CA TYR A 281 14.68 12.60 -1.48
C TYR A 281 13.28 12.30 -2.02
N GLN A 282 12.99 12.85 -3.19
CA GLN A 282 11.67 12.75 -3.81
C GLN A 282 11.67 11.72 -4.94
N LEU A 283 10.66 10.85 -4.92
CA LEU A 283 10.39 9.84 -5.93
C LEU A 283 9.01 10.08 -6.53
N ASP A 284 8.87 9.89 -7.83
CA ASP A 284 7.58 9.80 -8.51
C ASP A 284 7.19 8.33 -8.67
N LEU A 285 6.16 7.91 -7.94
CA LEU A 285 5.63 6.55 -7.98
C LEU A 285 4.85 6.25 -9.26
N ASN A 286 4.51 7.26 -10.05
CA ASN A 286 3.85 7.08 -11.35
C ASN A 286 4.86 6.82 -12.46
N SER A 287 6.10 7.26 -12.32
CA SER A 287 7.11 7.11 -13.36
C SER A 287 7.76 5.73 -13.34
N ASN A 288 8.06 5.23 -14.54
CA ASN A 288 8.88 4.04 -14.72
C ASN A 288 9.89 4.33 -15.86
N ASP A 289 11.03 4.90 -15.48
CA ASP A 289 12.06 5.32 -16.43
C ASP A 289 12.99 4.18 -16.90
N GLN A 290 12.76 2.94 -16.41
CA GLN A 290 13.58 1.80 -16.79
C GLN A 290 13.33 1.42 -18.26
N PRO A 291 14.32 1.56 -19.16
CA PRO A 291 14.18 1.14 -20.56
C PRO A 291 13.85 -0.34 -20.67
N LYS A 292 12.84 -0.68 -21.49
CA LYS A 292 12.41 -2.06 -21.72
C LYS A 292 12.88 -2.57 -23.07
N ILE A 293 13.57 -3.69 -23.06
CA ILE A 293 13.90 -4.44 -24.28
C ILE A 293 12.72 -5.36 -24.59
N LYS A 294 11.84 -4.91 -25.49
CA LYS A 294 10.67 -5.67 -25.96
C LYS A 294 10.90 -6.06 -27.42
N PRO A 295 10.46 -7.28 -27.85
CA PRO A 295 10.40 -7.63 -29.26
C PRO A 295 9.55 -6.59 -30.01
N ALA A 296 9.90 -6.30 -31.26
CA ALA A 296 9.09 -5.42 -32.10
C ALA A 296 7.67 -5.98 -32.26
N MET A 297 6.67 -5.11 -32.17
CA MET A 297 5.28 -5.49 -32.44
C MET A 297 5.15 -5.91 -33.90
N ARG A 298 4.36 -6.94 -34.15
CA ARG A 298 4.12 -7.40 -35.52
C ARG A 298 3.23 -6.42 -36.28
N PRO A 299 3.62 -6.00 -37.48
CA PRO A 299 2.77 -5.14 -38.29
C PRO A 299 1.53 -5.92 -38.74
N VAL A 300 0.40 -5.26 -38.75
CA VAL A 300 -0.89 -5.78 -39.21
C VAL A 300 -1.31 -4.95 -40.42
N ALA A 301 -1.83 -5.60 -41.45
CA ALA A 301 -2.39 -4.94 -42.63
C ALA A 301 -3.91 -4.85 -42.52
N SER A 302 -4.48 -3.73 -42.98
CA SER A 302 -5.92 -3.55 -43.20
C SER A 302 -6.09 -3.07 -44.65
N PRO A 303 -6.88 -3.75 -45.50
CA PRO A 303 -7.50 -5.06 -45.24
C PRO A 303 -6.49 -6.21 -45.12
N ARG A 304 -6.89 -7.27 -44.45
CA ARG A 304 -6.07 -8.47 -44.26
C ARG A 304 -5.79 -9.16 -45.63
N ALA A 305 -4.62 -9.78 -45.70
CA ALA A 305 -4.31 -10.65 -46.83
C ALA A 305 -5.28 -11.86 -46.88
N GLN A 306 -5.85 -12.14 -48.04
CA GLN A 306 -6.72 -13.31 -48.20
C GLN A 306 -5.90 -14.59 -48.19
N ARG A 307 -6.32 -15.57 -47.35
CA ARG A 307 -5.68 -16.87 -47.18
C ARG A 307 -6.72 -17.92 -46.84
N ASP A 308 -6.55 -19.10 -47.40
CA ASP A 308 -7.44 -20.22 -47.10
C ASP A 308 -6.96 -21.04 -45.91
N ASP A 309 -5.62 -21.10 -45.68
CA ASP A 309 -4.98 -21.86 -44.60
C ASP A 309 -3.99 -20.99 -43.82
N PHE A 310 -3.53 -21.50 -42.66
CA PHE A 310 -2.42 -20.88 -41.95
C PHE A 310 -1.18 -20.73 -42.80
N ALA A 311 -0.60 -19.56 -42.87
CA ALA A 311 0.66 -19.34 -43.60
C ALA A 311 1.81 -20.14 -42.93
N ASN A 312 1.93 -20.11 -41.61
CA ASN A 312 2.92 -20.87 -40.86
C ASN A 312 2.50 -21.04 -39.39
N LEU A 313 1.91 -22.20 -39.07
CA LEU A 313 1.46 -22.47 -37.66
C LEU A 313 2.64 -22.51 -36.70
N ASN A 314 3.79 -23.09 -37.06
CA ASN A 314 4.97 -23.15 -36.20
C ASN A 314 5.53 -21.75 -35.88
N LEU A 315 5.39 -20.80 -36.79
CA LEU A 315 5.76 -19.43 -36.50
C LEU A 315 4.88 -18.80 -35.46
N ILE A 316 3.55 -19.05 -35.48
CA ILE A 316 2.63 -18.62 -34.42
C ILE A 316 3.08 -19.19 -33.10
N LEU A 317 3.28 -20.49 -32.98
CA LEU A 317 3.62 -21.17 -31.73
C LEU A 317 4.90 -20.62 -31.11
N ASN A 318 5.94 -20.39 -31.90
CA ASN A 318 7.21 -19.82 -31.44
C ASN A 318 7.07 -18.35 -30.99
N GLN A 319 6.26 -17.57 -31.71
CA GLN A 319 6.11 -16.15 -31.46
C GLN A 319 5.12 -15.82 -30.35
N LEU A 320 4.14 -16.67 -30.06
CA LEU A 320 3.25 -16.50 -28.92
C LEU A 320 4.04 -16.38 -27.61
N LEU A 321 5.05 -17.21 -27.39
CA LEU A 321 5.89 -17.10 -26.21
C LEU A 321 6.90 -15.96 -26.32
N SER A 322 7.66 -15.90 -27.41
CA SER A 322 8.81 -14.98 -27.52
C SER A 322 8.42 -13.51 -27.74
N ASN A 323 7.30 -13.22 -28.42
CA ASN A 323 6.84 -11.86 -28.69
C ASN A 323 5.68 -11.44 -27.76
N ALA A 324 4.69 -12.31 -27.58
CA ALA A 324 3.50 -12.01 -26.79
C ALA A 324 3.58 -12.50 -25.32
N GLY A 325 4.63 -13.23 -24.93
CA GLY A 325 4.76 -13.76 -23.57
C GLY A 325 3.68 -14.80 -23.19
N PHE A 326 2.98 -15.33 -24.18
CA PHE A 326 1.89 -16.27 -23.95
C PHE A 326 2.35 -17.72 -24.12
N TYR A 327 2.30 -18.49 -23.05
CA TYR A 327 2.59 -19.93 -23.08
C TYR A 327 1.33 -20.68 -23.49
N LEU A 328 1.35 -21.24 -24.69
CA LEU A 328 0.23 -22.00 -25.26
C LEU A 328 0.20 -23.43 -24.72
N LYS A 329 -0.90 -23.86 -24.10
CA LYS A 329 -1.17 -25.26 -23.72
C LYS A 329 -1.72 -26.05 -24.89
N THR A 330 -2.73 -25.51 -25.55
CA THR A 330 -3.35 -26.10 -26.74
C THR A 330 -4.12 -25.04 -27.53
N SER A 331 -4.51 -25.34 -28.74
CA SER A 331 -5.37 -24.50 -29.58
C SER A 331 -6.41 -25.31 -30.30
N LYS A 332 -7.52 -24.68 -30.67
CA LYS A 332 -8.59 -25.26 -31.46
C LYS A 332 -9.07 -24.29 -32.51
N MET A 333 -9.34 -24.76 -33.71
CA MET A 333 -9.98 -24.00 -34.75
C MET A 333 -11.38 -24.55 -35.01
N THR A 334 -12.34 -23.68 -35.17
CA THR A 334 -13.69 -23.92 -35.64
C THR A 334 -13.89 -23.26 -37.02
N ASP A 335 -15.12 -23.25 -37.55
CA ASP A 335 -15.40 -22.67 -38.87
C ASP A 335 -15.12 -21.17 -38.92
N ASP A 336 -15.27 -20.40 -37.83
CA ASP A 336 -15.11 -18.95 -37.81
C ASP A 336 -14.29 -18.41 -36.62
N GLU A 337 -13.78 -19.30 -35.74
CA GLU A 337 -13.03 -18.90 -34.56
C GLU A 337 -11.69 -19.66 -34.42
N PHE A 338 -10.67 -18.96 -33.91
CA PHE A 338 -9.42 -19.57 -33.46
C PHE A 338 -9.26 -19.41 -31.97
N ILE A 339 -9.17 -20.50 -31.23
CA ILE A 339 -9.21 -20.55 -29.77
C ILE A 339 -7.84 -20.95 -29.25
N LEU A 340 -7.31 -20.18 -28.31
CA LEU A 340 -6.02 -20.38 -27.66
C LEU A 340 -6.23 -20.60 -26.16
N TYR A 341 -5.60 -21.63 -25.60
CA TYR A 341 -5.65 -21.96 -24.19
C TYR A 341 -4.24 -21.90 -23.61
N GLY A 342 -4.00 -21.05 -22.59
CA GLY A 342 -2.65 -20.88 -22.07
C GLY A 342 -2.49 -19.89 -20.92
N HIS A 343 -1.26 -19.44 -20.71
CA HIS A 343 -0.86 -18.56 -19.63
C HIS A 343 -0.14 -17.33 -20.16
N GLN A 344 -0.48 -16.14 -19.67
CA GLN A 344 0.33 -14.94 -19.86
C GLN A 344 1.44 -14.92 -18.80
N LEU A 345 2.71 -14.92 -19.24
CA LEU A 345 3.88 -15.05 -18.36
C LEU A 345 4.68 -13.75 -18.19
N PHE A 346 4.70 -12.86 -19.21
CA PHE A 346 5.67 -11.76 -19.24
C PHE A 346 5.05 -10.39 -19.07
N TYR A 347 3.99 -10.09 -19.81
CA TYR A 347 3.38 -8.77 -19.79
C TYR A 347 2.38 -8.64 -18.65
N ARG A 348 2.57 -7.59 -17.87
CA ARG A 348 1.65 -7.22 -16.79
C ARG A 348 0.44 -6.49 -17.32
N ASP A 349 0.67 -5.54 -18.22
CA ASP A 349 -0.38 -4.80 -18.92
C ASP A 349 -1.19 -5.74 -19.81
N ASP A 350 -2.49 -5.86 -19.52
CA ASP A 350 -3.40 -6.79 -20.18
C ASP A 350 -3.70 -6.38 -21.63
N GLU A 351 -3.77 -5.07 -21.90
CA GLU A 351 -3.99 -4.54 -23.24
C GLU A 351 -2.77 -4.80 -24.13
N GLU A 352 -1.55 -4.46 -23.66
CA GLU A 352 -0.31 -4.76 -24.39
C GLU A 352 -0.17 -6.28 -24.64
N ALA A 353 -0.47 -7.12 -23.63
CA ALA A 353 -0.40 -8.58 -23.78
C ALA A 353 -1.36 -9.08 -24.86
N THR A 354 -2.60 -8.59 -24.85
CA THR A 354 -3.65 -8.95 -25.80
C THR A 354 -3.32 -8.45 -27.20
N GLU A 355 -2.86 -7.21 -27.33
CA GLU A 355 -2.45 -6.64 -28.60
C GLU A 355 -1.31 -7.44 -29.24
N ARG A 356 -0.26 -7.75 -28.50
CA ARG A 356 0.88 -8.54 -28.98
C ARG A 356 0.47 -9.93 -29.45
N LEU A 357 -0.38 -10.61 -28.66
CA LEU A 357 -0.91 -11.91 -29.01
C LEU A 357 -1.74 -11.86 -30.29
N ALA A 358 -2.69 -10.94 -30.36
CA ALA A 358 -3.55 -10.79 -31.53
C ALA A 358 -2.76 -10.45 -32.80
N ARG A 359 -1.77 -9.56 -32.73
CA ARG A 359 -0.89 -9.23 -33.84
C ARG A 359 -0.09 -10.44 -34.38
N VAL A 360 0.42 -11.28 -33.45
CA VAL A 360 1.14 -12.51 -33.81
C VAL A 360 0.21 -13.47 -34.58
N VAL A 361 -0.99 -13.69 -34.03
CA VAL A 361 -1.96 -14.64 -34.60
C VAL A 361 -2.50 -14.13 -35.93
N LEU A 362 -2.91 -12.88 -36.00
CA LEU A 362 -3.61 -12.27 -37.11
C LEU A 362 -2.78 -12.30 -38.39
N THR A 363 -1.45 -12.15 -38.31
CA THR A 363 -0.56 -12.16 -39.46
C THR A 363 -0.53 -13.48 -40.22
N GLN A 364 -0.97 -14.58 -39.59
CA GLN A 364 -0.91 -15.94 -40.12
C GLN A 364 -2.30 -16.58 -40.31
N LEU A 365 -3.36 -15.92 -39.80
CA LEU A 365 -4.70 -16.48 -39.67
C LEU A 365 -5.44 -16.59 -41.00
N PRO A 366 -6.17 -17.70 -41.30
CA PRO A 366 -7.05 -17.82 -42.46
C PRO A 366 -8.12 -16.72 -42.49
N SER A 367 -8.56 -16.35 -43.73
CA SER A 367 -9.46 -15.20 -43.93
C SER A 367 -10.86 -15.40 -43.39
N HIS A 368 -11.33 -16.65 -43.35
CA HIS A 368 -12.66 -17.03 -42.89
C HIS A 368 -12.83 -16.87 -41.33
N ILE A 369 -11.71 -16.81 -40.61
CA ILE A 369 -11.76 -16.64 -39.17
C ILE A 369 -12.11 -15.21 -38.78
N LYS A 370 -13.16 -15.04 -38.03
CA LYS A 370 -13.74 -13.75 -37.57
C LYS A 370 -13.38 -13.38 -36.14
N ARG A 371 -13.15 -14.39 -35.27
CA ARG A 371 -12.86 -14.18 -33.87
C ARG A 371 -11.61 -14.95 -33.42
N ILE A 372 -10.82 -14.32 -32.53
CA ILE A 372 -9.78 -14.99 -31.77
C ILE A 372 -10.27 -15.04 -30.32
N ARG A 373 -10.31 -16.25 -29.74
CA ARG A 373 -10.59 -16.43 -28.31
C ARG A 373 -9.32 -16.83 -27.58
N VAL A 374 -9.07 -16.16 -26.46
CA VAL A 374 -7.91 -16.46 -25.61
C VAL A 374 -8.40 -16.79 -24.22
N ILE A 375 -8.17 -18.02 -23.78
CA ILE A 375 -8.55 -18.48 -22.45
C ILE A 375 -7.29 -18.53 -21.60
N GLU A 376 -7.23 -17.64 -20.62
CA GLU A 376 -6.11 -17.52 -19.71
C GLU A 376 -6.32 -18.37 -18.47
N PHE A 377 -5.28 -19.10 -18.08
CA PHE A 377 -5.23 -19.96 -16.90
C PHE A 377 -4.28 -19.40 -15.84
N SER A 378 -4.58 -19.72 -14.57
CA SER A 378 -3.62 -19.68 -13.48
C SER A 378 -3.48 -21.10 -12.92
N GLY A 379 -2.31 -21.70 -13.12
CA GLY A 379 -2.18 -23.16 -12.94
C GLY A 379 -3.15 -23.91 -13.85
N ASN A 380 -4.06 -24.68 -13.26
CA ASN A 380 -5.09 -25.41 -14.00
C ASN A 380 -6.49 -24.75 -13.95
N LEU A 381 -6.62 -23.57 -13.34
CA LEU A 381 -7.88 -22.84 -13.27
C LEU A 381 -8.05 -21.90 -14.47
N PRO A 382 -9.09 -22.08 -15.31
CA PRO A 382 -9.44 -21.12 -16.34
C PRO A 382 -10.03 -19.86 -15.69
N LEU A 383 -9.47 -18.68 -15.95
CA LEU A 383 -9.86 -17.46 -15.25
C LEU A 383 -10.61 -16.47 -16.12
N VAL A 384 -10.10 -16.17 -17.29
CA VAL A 384 -10.61 -15.12 -18.18
C VAL A 384 -10.63 -15.64 -19.61
N GLU A 385 -11.68 -15.32 -20.34
CA GLU A 385 -11.78 -15.46 -21.79
C GLU A 385 -11.81 -14.07 -22.43
N LYS A 386 -10.90 -13.84 -23.37
CA LYS A 386 -10.88 -12.66 -24.22
C LYS A 386 -11.38 -13.02 -25.59
N VAL A 387 -12.40 -12.33 -26.07
CA VAL A 387 -12.98 -12.53 -27.41
C VAL A 387 -12.64 -11.32 -28.25
N ILE A 388 -11.73 -11.48 -29.19
CA ILE A 388 -11.18 -10.43 -30.05
C ILE A 388 -11.90 -10.48 -31.40
N ASP A 389 -12.50 -9.37 -31.81
CA ASP A 389 -13.02 -9.20 -33.17
C ASP A 389 -11.86 -8.95 -34.11
N VAL A 390 -11.69 -9.85 -35.08
CA VAL A 390 -10.54 -9.86 -35.99
C VAL A 390 -10.53 -8.66 -36.93
N GLU A 391 -11.68 -8.21 -37.40
CA GLU A 391 -11.77 -7.08 -38.33
C GLU A 391 -11.58 -5.75 -37.63
N ALA A 392 -12.26 -5.56 -36.48
CA ALA A 392 -12.11 -4.38 -35.64
C ALA A 392 -10.65 -4.23 -35.18
N PHE A 393 -10.06 -5.33 -34.69
CA PHE A 393 -8.66 -5.34 -34.26
C PHE A 393 -7.70 -5.02 -35.42
N ALA A 394 -7.91 -5.58 -36.63
CA ALA A 394 -7.05 -5.31 -37.77
C ALA A 394 -7.05 -3.83 -38.16
N LYS A 395 -8.22 -3.17 -38.15
CA LYS A 395 -8.35 -1.72 -38.43
C LYS A 395 -7.63 -0.89 -37.38
N ALA A 396 -7.90 -1.13 -36.08
CA ALA A 396 -7.24 -0.40 -35.00
C ALA A 396 -5.73 -0.62 -34.98
N ALA A 397 -5.26 -1.88 -35.13
CA ALA A 397 -3.85 -2.23 -35.13
C ALA A 397 -3.07 -1.75 -36.33
N ALA A 398 -3.73 -1.51 -37.47
CA ALA A 398 -3.14 -0.92 -38.68
C ALA A 398 -3.18 0.61 -38.70
N TYR A 399 -3.78 1.26 -37.70
CA TYR A 399 -4.04 2.71 -37.64
C TYR A 399 -4.89 3.19 -38.84
N ASP A 400 -5.87 2.36 -39.24
CA ASP A 400 -6.81 2.66 -40.33
C ASP A 400 -8.04 3.44 -39.83
N GLU A 401 -7.95 3.98 -38.61
CA GLU A 401 -8.96 4.78 -37.92
C GLU A 401 -8.33 6.06 -37.36
N LEU A 402 -9.15 7.11 -37.22
CA LEU A 402 -8.69 8.42 -36.69
C LEU A 402 -8.25 8.34 -35.22
N GLN A 403 -8.88 7.48 -34.43
CA GLN A 403 -8.56 7.23 -33.03
C GLN A 403 -8.59 5.72 -32.78
N PRO A 404 -7.49 5.00 -33.10
CA PRO A 404 -7.43 3.56 -32.90
C PRO A 404 -7.45 3.24 -31.40
N ASP A 405 -8.40 2.40 -31.00
CA ASP A 405 -8.55 1.93 -29.62
C ASP A 405 -8.54 0.39 -29.60
N ILE A 406 -7.42 -0.18 -29.21
CA ILE A 406 -7.25 -1.63 -29.11
C ILE A 406 -8.20 -2.22 -28.06
N ARG A 407 -8.40 -1.54 -26.93
CA ARG A 407 -9.25 -2.03 -25.83
C ARG A 407 -10.70 -2.26 -26.28
N SER A 408 -11.21 -1.46 -27.18
CA SER A 408 -12.58 -1.59 -27.72
C SER A 408 -12.76 -2.77 -28.66
N THR A 409 -11.68 -3.39 -29.14
CA THR A 409 -11.73 -4.49 -30.14
C THR A 409 -11.93 -5.88 -29.52
N TYR A 410 -11.90 -5.98 -28.21
CA TYR A 410 -12.12 -7.24 -27.49
C TYR A 410 -12.93 -7.06 -26.22
N ILE A 411 -13.60 -8.13 -25.81
CA ILE A 411 -14.32 -8.21 -24.54
C ILE A 411 -13.64 -9.24 -23.63
N ARG A 412 -13.66 -8.99 -22.33
CA ARG A 412 -13.24 -9.92 -21.29
C ARG A 412 -14.47 -10.49 -20.63
N GLN A 413 -14.50 -11.79 -20.46
CA GLN A 413 -15.64 -12.49 -19.86
C GLN A 413 -15.19 -13.75 -19.11
N THR A 414 -16.14 -14.35 -18.39
CA THR A 414 -15.94 -15.67 -17.80
C THR A 414 -15.82 -16.71 -18.92
N PRO A 415 -14.85 -17.66 -18.85
CA PRO A 415 -14.68 -18.71 -19.85
C PRO A 415 -15.97 -19.49 -20.11
N ASP A 416 -16.37 -19.57 -21.36
CA ASP A 416 -17.58 -20.32 -21.79
C ASP A 416 -17.31 -21.83 -21.68
N LYS A 417 -18.21 -22.54 -20.99
CA LYS A 417 -18.11 -24.00 -20.82
C LYS A 417 -18.16 -24.76 -22.13
N SER A 418 -18.93 -24.28 -23.09
CA SER A 418 -19.00 -24.90 -24.41
C SER A 418 -17.68 -24.79 -25.17
N ILE A 419 -17.00 -23.64 -25.03
CA ILE A 419 -15.67 -23.39 -25.61
C ILE A 419 -14.61 -24.22 -24.90
N MET A 420 -14.69 -24.31 -23.55
CA MET A 420 -13.79 -25.17 -22.77
C MET A 420 -13.91 -26.66 -23.17
N ALA A 421 -15.10 -27.12 -23.54
CA ALA A 421 -15.35 -28.52 -23.97
C ALA A 421 -14.86 -28.83 -25.39
N LEU A 422 -14.46 -27.84 -26.20
CA LEU A 422 -14.01 -28.06 -27.59
C LEU A 422 -12.60 -28.64 -27.69
N ALA A 423 -11.78 -28.49 -26.64
CA ALA A 423 -10.40 -28.95 -26.63
C ALA A 423 -10.10 -29.77 -25.37
N ASP A 424 -9.32 -30.81 -25.51
CA ASP A 424 -8.73 -31.54 -24.40
C ASP A 424 -7.49 -30.73 -23.94
N VAL A 425 -7.71 -29.83 -22.96
CA VAL A 425 -6.65 -28.96 -22.45
C VAL A 425 -5.75 -29.76 -21.48
N PRO A 426 -4.46 -29.93 -21.79
CA PRO A 426 -3.58 -30.71 -20.93
C PRO A 426 -3.41 -30.02 -19.57
N TYR A 427 -3.54 -30.79 -18.49
CA TYR A 427 -3.29 -30.33 -17.15
C TYR A 427 -1.79 -30.31 -16.85
N ASP A 428 -1.34 -29.26 -16.16
CA ASP A 428 0.02 -29.20 -15.63
C ASP A 428 0.14 -30.18 -14.46
N THR A 429 0.79 -31.30 -14.66
CA THR A 429 1.09 -32.31 -13.63
C THR A 429 2.59 -32.49 -13.47
N GLY A 430 3.02 -33.11 -12.36
CA GLY A 430 4.41 -33.40 -12.11
C GLY A 430 5.11 -32.45 -11.14
N PHE A 431 6.42 -32.56 -11.11
CA PHE A 431 7.30 -31.84 -10.17
C PHE A 431 7.59 -30.41 -10.65
N TYR A 432 7.59 -29.48 -9.73
CA TYR A 432 8.00 -28.08 -9.96
C TYR A 432 8.76 -27.54 -8.77
N THR A 433 9.63 -26.59 -9.04
CA THR A 433 10.45 -25.87 -8.05
C THR A 433 10.40 -24.39 -8.28
N GLY A 434 10.70 -23.62 -7.24
CA GLY A 434 10.84 -22.19 -7.30
C GLY A 434 11.76 -21.67 -6.21
N ALA A 435 12.30 -20.49 -6.42
CA ALA A 435 13.03 -19.74 -5.40
C ALA A 435 12.52 -18.30 -5.40
N GLU A 436 12.31 -17.77 -4.20
CA GLU A 436 11.81 -16.41 -4.01
C GLU A 436 12.67 -15.70 -2.96
N ILE A 437 13.02 -14.44 -3.21
CA ILE A 437 13.70 -13.59 -2.23
C ILE A 437 12.67 -13.08 -1.25
N PHE A 438 12.94 -13.18 0.05
CA PHE A 438 12.13 -12.53 1.06
C PHE A 438 12.93 -11.46 1.82
N TRP A 439 12.23 -10.43 2.24
CA TRP A 439 12.73 -9.40 3.14
C TRP A 439 11.64 -9.01 4.12
N ILE A 440 11.84 -9.32 5.40
CA ILE A 440 10.94 -9.00 6.50
C ILE A 440 11.63 -7.94 7.35
N GLN A 441 10.90 -6.92 7.74
CA GLN A 441 11.47 -5.80 8.48
C GLN A 441 10.49 -5.20 9.47
N SER A 442 11.05 -4.63 10.52
CA SER A 442 10.32 -3.89 11.54
C SER A 442 11.14 -2.68 11.99
N PHE A 443 10.47 -1.58 12.24
CA PHE A 443 11.07 -0.33 12.69
C PHE A 443 10.63 0.06 14.08
N GLY A 444 11.53 0.74 14.80
CA GLY A 444 11.22 1.40 16.05
C GLY A 444 11.06 0.44 17.22
N ASN A 445 11.81 -0.64 17.23
CA ASN A 445 11.96 -1.42 18.44
C ASN A 445 12.88 -0.68 19.43
N PRO A 446 12.64 -0.80 20.73
CA PRO A 446 13.43 -0.08 21.74
C PRO A 446 14.92 -0.37 21.64
N GLU A 447 15.32 -1.59 21.34
CA GLU A 447 16.68 -2.07 21.40
C GLU A 447 17.46 -1.90 20.09
N SER A 448 16.75 -1.93 18.97
CA SER A 448 17.33 -1.67 17.65
C SER A 448 16.29 -1.00 16.77
N PHE A 449 16.61 0.17 16.25
CA PHE A 449 15.71 0.93 15.39
C PHE A 449 15.18 0.10 14.21
N TYR A 450 16.07 -0.63 13.56
CA TYR A 450 15.76 -1.39 12.37
C TYR A 450 16.12 -2.86 12.59
N MET A 451 15.09 -3.70 12.54
CA MET A 451 15.23 -5.13 12.60
C MET A 451 14.83 -5.73 11.27
N TYR A 452 15.63 -6.68 10.80
CA TYR A 452 15.40 -7.29 9.49
C TYR A 452 15.77 -8.77 9.49
N GLN A 453 15.12 -9.49 8.56
CA GLN A 453 15.46 -10.84 8.15
C GLN A 453 15.33 -10.92 6.64
N GLY A 454 16.40 -11.32 5.96
CA GLY A 454 16.46 -11.46 4.52
C GLY A 454 17.04 -12.81 4.10
N GLY A 455 16.57 -13.33 2.97
CA GLY A 455 17.03 -14.62 2.47
C GLY A 455 16.21 -15.15 1.31
N LEU A 456 16.11 -16.47 1.22
CA LEU A 456 15.44 -17.19 0.14
C LEU A 456 14.38 -18.15 0.69
N PHE A 457 13.21 -18.15 0.09
CA PHE A 457 12.29 -19.30 0.13
C PHE A 457 12.67 -20.25 -1.02
N LEU A 458 12.88 -21.49 -0.68
CA LEU A 458 13.19 -22.58 -1.63
C LEU A 458 11.95 -23.49 -1.66
N GLY A 459 11.15 -23.35 -2.70
CA GLY A 459 9.89 -24.09 -2.85
C GLY A 459 10.03 -25.30 -3.76
N ALA A 460 9.30 -26.35 -3.43
CA ALA A 460 9.12 -27.51 -4.28
C ALA A 460 7.68 -28.05 -4.13
N GLY A 461 7.15 -28.62 -5.19
CA GLY A 461 5.84 -29.22 -5.15
C GLY A 461 5.65 -30.28 -6.23
N TYR A 462 4.59 -31.07 -6.06
CA TYR A 462 4.17 -32.05 -7.03
C TYR A 462 2.65 -31.98 -7.25
N ARG A 463 2.24 -31.81 -8.50
CA ARG A 463 0.83 -31.84 -8.91
C ARG A 463 0.47 -33.26 -9.31
N PHE A 464 -0.39 -33.90 -8.51
CA PHE A 464 -0.86 -35.27 -8.74
C PHE A 464 -1.99 -35.33 -9.76
N THR A 465 -2.88 -34.34 -9.69
CA THR A 465 -4.05 -34.24 -10.56
C THR A 465 -4.28 -32.76 -10.94
N GLU A 466 -5.29 -32.53 -11.78
CA GLU A 466 -5.78 -31.20 -12.11
C GLU A 466 -6.00 -30.31 -10.87
N ASN A 467 -6.58 -30.90 -9.82
CA ASN A 467 -7.09 -30.18 -8.66
C ASN A 467 -6.24 -30.36 -7.40
N PHE A 468 -5.31 -31.33 -7.35
CA PHE A 468 -4.58 -31.66 -6.13
C PHE A 468 -3.06 -31.61 -6.31
N SER A 469 -2.40 -30.92 -5.37
CA SER A 469 -0.94 -30.84 -5.27
C SER A 469 -0.45 -30.97 -3.83
N PHE A 470 0.80 -31.33 -3.67
CA PHE A 470 1.54 -31.21 -2.42
C PHE A 470 2.63 -30.15 -2.62
N ASN A 471 2.77 -29.25 -1.66
CA ASN A 471 3.69 -28.11 -1.73
C ASN A 471 4.49 -28.03 -0.44
N GLY A 472 5.73 -27.56 -0.56
CA GLY A 472 6.57 -27.30 0.58
C GLY A 472 7.58 -26.20 0.28
N ALA A 473 7.95 -25.44 1.28
CA ALA A 473 8.97 -24.41 1.20
C ALA A 473 9.89 -24.47 2.42
N ALA A 474 11.19 -24.36 2.15
CA ALA A 474 12.21 -24.12 3.15
C ALA A 474 12.62 -22.64 3.11
N LYS A 475 12.81 -22.04 4.29
CA LYS A 475 13.25 -20.68 4.49
C LYS A 475 14.73 -20.68 4.83
N LEU A 476 15.56 -20.14 3.94
CA LEU A 476 17.00 -19.96 4.15
C LEU A 476 17.28 -18.51 4.50
N THR A 477 17.56 -18.23 5.77
CA THR A 477 17.94 -16.91 6.27
C THR A 477 19.43 -16.66 6.00
N LEU A 478 19.72 -15.61 5.25
CA LEU A 478 21.09 -15.21 4.90
C LEU A 478 21.56 -14.04 5.77
N LEU A 479 20.67 -13.11 6.06
CA LEU A 479 20.92 -11.89 6.81
C LEU A 479 19.81 -11.70 7.84
N GLU A 480 20.17 -11.39 9.09
CA GLU A 480 19.21 -11.03 10.15
C GLU A 480 19.95 -10.31 11.30
N ASN A 481 19.20 -9.59 12.13
CA ASN A 481 19.67 -8.98 13.37
C ASN A 481 18.66 -9.15 14.52
N PHE A 482 17.87 -10.20 14.50
CA PHE A 482 16.88 -10.50 15.54
C PHE A 482 17.50 -10.98 16.86
N ASP A 483 18.79 -11.32 16.85
CA ASP A 483 19.58 -11.55 18.08
C ASP A 483 19.62 -10.32 18.99
N GLN A 484 19.49 -9.11 18.42
CA GLN A 484 19.42 -7.84 19.15
C GLN A 484 18.04 -7.59 19.80
N PHE A 485 17.02 -8.37 19.46
CA PHE A 485 15.69 -8.26 20.07
C PHE A 485 15.66 -9.01 21.39
N ASN A 486 15.85 -8.29 22.51
CA ASN A 486 15.95 -8.89 23.85
C ASN A 486 14.60 -9.26 24.48
N PHE A 487 13.50 -8.96 23.82
CA PHE A 487 12.16 -9.33 24.26
C PHE A 487 11.97 -10.86 24.17
N LYS A 488 12.50 -11.57 25.18
CA LYS A 488 12.54 -13.04 25.21
C LYS A 488 11.30 -13.70 25.75
N VAL A 489 10.51 -13.01 26.59
CA VAL A 489 9.41 -13.61 27.36
C VAL A 489 8.37 -12.55 27.68
N ASP A 490 7.15 -12.98 27.93
CA ASP A 490 6.03 -12.41 28.63
C ASP A 490 6.30 -11.20 29.56
N ALA A 491 6.88 -10.13 28.99
CA ALA A 491 7.00 -8.86 29.69
C ALA A 491 5.67 -8.08 29.69
N LEU A 492 4.70 -8.51 28.85
CA LEU A 492 3.39 -7.90 28.78
C LEU A 492 2.38 -8.74 29.55
N ASP A 493 1.77 -8.14 30.57
CA ASP A 493 0.63 -8.70 31.29
C ASP A 493 -0.63 -8.55 30.41
N THR A 494 -0.84 -9.50 29.52
CA THR A 494 -2.02 -9.54 28.64
C THR A 494 -2.63 -10.94 28.66
N PRO A 495 -3.97 -11.04 28.72
CA PRO A 495 -4.68 -12.31 28.68
C PRO A 495 -4.68 -12.97 27.29
N LEU A 496 -4.20 -12.29 26.27
CA LEU A 496 -4.18 -12.81 24.90
C LEU A 496 -3.23 -13.99 24.75
N PRO A 497 -3.63 -15.06 24.06
CA PRO A 497 -2.72 -16.14 23.63
C PRO A 497 -1.57 -15.59 22.79
N ARG A 498 -0.37 -16.11 23.03
CA ARG A 498 0.87 -15.70 22.34
C ARG A 498 0.96 -16.34 20.95
N VAL A 499 0.42 -15.66 19.94
CA VAL A 499 0.36 -16.18 18.56
C VAL A 499 1.45 -15.62 17.65
N ARG A 500 2.05 -14.46 18.02
CA ARG A 500 3.15 -13.80 17.28
C ARG A 500 4.29 -13.31 18.17
N THR A 501 4.10 -13.21 19.47
CA THR A 501 5.11 -12.69 20.42
C THR A 501 6.45 -13.42 20.33
N PHE A 502 6.42 -14.73 20.13
CA PHE A 502 7.64 -15.55 20.04
C PHE A 502 8.38 -15.49 18.69
N ALA A 503 8.12 -14.46 17.87
CA ALA A 503 8.73 -14.32 16.54
C ALA A 503 10.25 -14.51 16.55
N ARG A 504 10.95 -13.98 17.58
CA ARG A 504 12.40 -14.15 17.74
C ARG A 504 12.81 -15.61 17.79
N GLU A 505 12.14 -16.43 18.61
CA GLU A 505 12.50 -17.84 18.79
C GLU A 505 12.43 -18.62 17.46
N TYR A 506 11.43 -18.31 16.61
CA TYR A 506 11.31 -18.91 15.28
C TYR A 506 12.38 -18.39 14.31
N VAL A 507 12.81 -17.13 14.44
CA VAL A 507 13.76 -16.50 13.51
C VAL A 507 15.19 -16.91 13.83
N THR A 508 15.59 -16.89 15.11
CA THR A 508 17.00 -17.08 15.54
C THR A 508 17.39 -18.53 15.71
N ARG A 509 16.44 -19.45 15.76
CA ARG A 509 16.69 -20.88 16.00
C ARG A 509 17.64 -21.52 14.98
N SER A 510 17.41 -21.33 13.69
CA SER A 510 18.20 -21.91 12.61
C SER A 510 18.14 -21.05 11.36
N LYS A 511 19.24 -21.04 10.60
CA LYS A 511 19.28 -20.37 9.28
C LYS A 511 18.44 -21.08 8.22
N LEU A 512 18.20 -22.38 8.38
CA LEU A 512 17.34 -23.16 7.50
C LEU A 512 16.18 -23.73 8.32
N THR A 513 14.96 -23.31 8.01
CA THR A 513 13.73 -23.75 8.68
C THR A 513 12.67 -24.14 7.65
N MET A 514 11.73 -25.01 8.06
CA MET A 514 10.57 -25.34 7.22
C MET A 514 9.54 -24.21 7.32
N GLU A 515 9.34 -23.47 6.23
CA GLU A 515 8.30 -22.47 6.17
C GLU A 515 6.90 -23.10 6.15
N ASN A 516 6.67 -24.00 5.20
CA ASN A 516 5.41 -24.75 5.07
C ASN A 516 5.61 -26.12 4.42
N ALA A 517 4.65 -27.02 4.62
CA ALA A 517 4.53 -28.30 3.94
C ALA A 517 3.06 -28.76 4.00
N TYR A 518 2.31 -28.71 2.89
CA TYR A 518 0.88 -28.89 2.89
C TYR A 518 0.35 -29.53 1.61
N GLY A 519 -0.74 -30.30 1.77
CA GLY A 519 -1.60 -30.73 0.66
C GLY A 519 -2.57 -29.61 0.30
N HIS A 520 -2.82 -29.42 -0.99
CA HIS A 520 -3.66 -28.36 -1.53
C HIS A 520 -4.60 -28.92 -2.59
N TRP A 521 -5.90 -28.71 -2.40
CA TRP A 521 -6.94 -28.96 -3.37
C TRP A 521 -7.62 -27.67 -3.77
N GLN A 522 -7.86 -27.49 -5.08
CA GLN A 522 -8.51 -26.30 -5.63
C GLN A 522 -9.45 -26.67 -6.77
N LYS A 523 -10.54 -25.93 -6.91
CA LYS A 523 -11.50 -26.15 -8.00
C LYS A 523 -12.34 -24.91 -8.30
N GLN A 524 -12.65 -24.68 -9.56
CA GLN A 524 -13.73 -23.79 -9.97
C GLN A 524 -15.07 -24.54 -9.87
N LEU A 525 -15.98 -24.08 -8.99
CA LEU A 525 -17.28 -24.71 -8.74
C LEU A 525 -18.37 -24.24 -9.69
N GLY A 526 -18.20 -23.08 -10.27
CA GLY A 526 -19.14 -22.45 -11.21
C GLY A 526 -18.46 -21.27 -11.91
N ASP A 527 -19.19 -20.52 -12.69
CA ASP A 527 -18.61 -19.48 -13.56
C ASP A 527 -17.78 -18.45 -12.80
N ASN A 528 -18.21 -18.08 -11.60
CA ASN A 528 -17.54 -17.06 -10.77
C ASN A 528 -17.18 -17.58 -9.36
N TRP A 529 -17.38 -18.88 -9.10
CA TRP A 529 -17.12 -19.48 -7.80
C TRP A 529 -15.86 -20.35 -7.83
N PHE A 530 -15.00 -20.12 -6.86
CA PHE A 530 -13.77 -20.87 -6.65
C PHE A 530 -13.76 -21.43 -5.23
N ALA A 531 -13.18 -22.61 -5.07
CA ALA A 531 -13.00 -23.22 -3.76
C ALA A 531 -11.61 -23.83 -3.63
N GLN A 532 -11.10 -23.84 -2.42
CA GLN A 532 -9.89 -24.57 -2.04
C GLN A 532 -10.01 -25.20 -0.67
N ALA A 533 -9.22 -26.24 -0.45
CA ALA A 533 -8.96 -26.84 0.84
C ALA A 533 -7.47 -27.17 0.96
N TYR A 534 -6.93 -27.03 2.15
CA TYR A 534 -5.51 -27.28 2.41
C TYR A 534 -5.31 -27.85 3.80
N GLY A 535 -4.20 -28.58 4.00
CA GLY A 535 -3.87 -29.12 5.30
C GLY A 535 -2.41 -29.52 5.41
N GLY A 536 -1.82 -29.30 6.57
CA GLY A 536 -0.42 -29.55 6.86
C GLY A 536 0.23 -28.43 7.69
N TYR A 537 1.50 -28.19 7.50
CA TYR A 537 2.22 -27.07 8.07
C TYR A 537 2.01 -25.84 7.16
N LEU A 538 1.20 -24.87 7.62
CA LEU A 538 0.68 -23.79 6.76
C LEU A 538 1.60 -22.57 6.71
N GLU A 539 2.26 -22.27 7.82
CA GLU A 539 3.23 -21.17 7.96
C GLU A 539 4.29 -21.52 9.01
N THR A 540 5.28 -20.66 9.22
CA THR A 540 6.34 -20.84 10.23
C THR A 540 5.77 -21.18 11.61
N MET A 541 4.67 -20.53 12.04
CA MET A 541 4.14 -20.61 13.42
C MET A 541 2.91 -21.48 13.58
N PHE A 542 2.21 -21.85 12.50
CA PHE A 542 0.96 -22.60 12.57
C PHE A 542 0.86 -23.68 11.50
N GLY A 543 0.33 -24.83 11.91
CA GLY A 543 -0.13 -25.90 11.04
C GLY A 543 -1.58 -26.28 11.33
N GLY A 544 -2.24 -26.94 10.39
CA GLY A 544 -3.64 -27.33 10.55
C GLY A 544 -4.32 -27.59 9.23
N VAL A 545 -5.63 -27.39 9.20
CA VAL A 545 -6.47 -27.57 8.02
C VAL A 545 -7.33 -26.32 7.79
N GLY A 546 -7.62 -26.05 6.53
CA GLY A 546 -8.46 -24.90 6.19
C GLY A 546 -9.16 -25.06 4.85
N THR A 547 -10.15 -24.22 4.65
CA THR A 547 -10.92 -24.12 3.40
C THR A 547 -11.23 -22.66 3.09
N GLU A 548 -11.40 -22.36 1.82
CA GLU A 548 -11.82 -21.04 1.35
C GLU A 548 -12.75 -21.21 0.15
N VAL A 549 -13.76 -20.33 0.09
CA VAL A 549 -14.64 -20.18 -1.08
C VAL A 549 -14.64 -18.72 -1.47
N LEU A 550 -14.54 -18.41 -2.74
CA LEU A 550 -14.49 -17.06 -3.29
C LEU A 550 -15.48 -16.95 -4.46
N TYR A 551 -16.31 -15.90 -4.41
CA TYR A 551 -17.08 -15.39 -5.53
C TYR A 551 -16.35 -14.20 -6.14
N ARG A 552 -15.92 -14.32 -7.41
CA ARG A 552 -15.20 -13.27 -8.13
C ARG A 552 -15.56 -13.24 -9.61
N PRO A 553 -16.49 -12.38 -10.05
CA PRO A 553 -16.77 -12.15 -11.46
C PRO A 553 -15.58 -11.49 -12.18
N VAL A 554 -15.52 -11.63 -13.49
CA VAL A 554 -14.53 -10.92 -14.33
C VAL A 554 -14.85 -9.43 -14.34
N ASP A 555 -13.85 -8.57 -14.21
CA ASP A 555 -13.92 -7.10 -14.25
C ASP A 555 -14.95 -6.48 -13.27
N SER A 556 -15.25 -7.19 -12.19
CA SER A 556 -16.16 -6.71 -11.14
C SER A 556 -15.40 -5.88 -10.11
N ASN A 557 -16.03 -4.78 -9.70
CA ASN A 557 -15.55 -3.95 -8.59
C ASN A 557 -15.64 -4.64 -7.21
N PHE A 558 -16.29 -5.81 -7.15
CA PHE A 558 -16.47 -6.58 -5.92
C PHE A 558 -16.07 -8.04 -6.07
N ALA A 559 -15.46 -8.57 -5.00
CA ALA A 559 -15.36 -9.99 -4.76
C ALA A 559 -15.65 -10.29 -3.29
N VAL A 560 -16.22 -11.47 -3.02
CA VAL A 560 -16.58 -11.88 -1.65
C VAL A 560 -16.05 -13.30 -1.40
N GLY A 561 -15.32 -13.47 -0.31
CA GLY A 561 -14.77 -14.74 0.11
C GLY A 561 -15.20 -15.13 1.53
N PHE A 562 -15.07 -16.39 1.83
CA PHE A 562 -15.21 -16.94 3.17
C PHE A 562 -14.10 -17.96 3.39
N ASP A 563 -13.37 -17.84 4.49
CA ASP A 563 -12.39 -18.85 4.92
C ASP A 563 -12.67 -19.35 6.32
N LEU A 564 -12.31 -20.61 6.57
CA LEU A 564 -12.40 -21.23 7.88
C LEU A 564 -11.20 -22.16 8.06
N ASN A 565 -10.52 -22.04 9.20
CA ASN A 565 -9.32 -22.80 9.50
C ASN A 565 -9.38 -23.33 10.94
N TYR A 566 -8.87 -24.54 11.15
CA TYR A 566 -8.53 -25.08 12.45
C TYR A 566 -7.02 -25.28 12.51
N VAL A 567 -6.33 -24.57 13.41
CA VAL A 567 -4.88 -24.55 13.45
C VAL A 567 -4.35 -24.78 14.84
N ARG A 568 -3.12 -25.31 14.89
CA ARG A 568 -2.34 -25.54 16.10
C ARG A 568 -0.99 -24.83 15.96
N GLN A 569 -0.49 -24.24 17.06
CA GLN A 569 0.77 -23.56 17.06
C GLN A 569 1.93 -24.54 16.95
N ARG A 570 2.86 -24.30 16.03
CA ARG A 570 4.07 -25.11 15.83
C ARG A 570 5.09 -24.81 16.94
N SER A 571 5.87 -25.81 17.31
CA SER A 571 6.99 -25.64 18.21
C SER A 571 8.10 -24.86 17.54
N PHE A 572 8.75 -23.94 18.26
CA PHE A 572 10.01 -23.33 17.83
C PHE A 572 11.23 -24.19 18.21
N GLU A 573 11.05 -25.28 18.96
CA GLU A 573 12.12 -26.24 19.30
C GLU A 573 12.34 -27.26 18.18
N ASN A 574 11.28 -27.69 17.51
CA ASN A 574 11.32 -28.67 16.42
C ASN A 574 10.28 -28.32 15.34
N ASP A 575 10.68 -28.30 14.08
CA ASP A 575 9.80 -27.97 12.94
C ASP A 575 8.60 -28.90 12.77
N LEU A 576 8.66 -30.12 13.28
CA LEU A 576 7.60 -31.13 13.14
C LEU A 576 6.64 -31.18 14.34
N ASP A 577 7.01 -30.57 15.46
CA ASP A 577 6.22 -30.62 16.69
C ASP A 577 5.27 -29.43 16.84
N PHE A 578 4.28 -29.59 17.73
CA PHE A 578 3.26 -28.58 18.03
C PHE A 578 3.17 -28.32 19.53
N PHE A 579 2.92 -27.07 19.91
CA PHE A 579 2.48 -26.68 21.24
C PHE A 579 1.00 -27.05 21.44
N ASP A 580 0.50 -26.89 22.69
CA ASP A 580 -0.89 -27.23 23.02
C ASP A 580 -1.92 -26.23 22.50
N TYR A 581 -1.48 -25.00 22.18
CA TYR A 581 -2.39 -23.96 21.71
C TYR A 581 -2.97 -24.30 20.35
N ASN A 582 -4.31 -24.28 20.28
CA ASN A 582 -5.05 -24.48 19.05
C ASN A 582 -6.27 -23.55 18.99
N THR A 583 -6.72 -23.24 17.79
CA THR A 583 -7.85 -22.33 17.59
C THR A 583 -8.53 -22.53 16.25
N PHE A 584 -9.81 -22.12 16.20
CA PHE A 584 -10.48 -21.81 14.95
C PHE A 584 -10.23 -20.36 14.58
N THR A 585 -9.96 -20.10 13.31
CA THR A 585 -9.90 -18.75 12.74
C THR A 585 -10.60 -18.74 11.39
N GLY A 586 -11.24 -17.64 11.05
CA GLY A 586 -11.95 -17.54 9.79
C GLY A 586 -12.62 -16.19 9.61
N HIS A 587 -12.78 -15.80 8.35
CA HIS A 587 -13.23 -14.47 7.99
C HIS A 587 -14.22 -14.50 6.82
N ILE A 588 -15.16 -13.56 6.85
CA ILE A 588 -15.82 -13.06 5.64
C ILE A 588 -14.90 -12.00 5.07
N ASN A 589 -14.49 -12.17 3.82
CA ASN A 589 -13.54 -11.31 3.11
C ASN A 589 -14.31 -10.56 2.02
N LEU A 590 -14.40 -9.23 2.14
CA LEU A 590 -14.97 -8.36 1.13
C LEU A 590 -13.84 -7.57 0.46
N TYR A 591 -13.74 -7.66 -0.85
CA TYR A 591 -12.80 -6.92 -1.69
C TYR A 591 -13.60 -5.94 -2.53
N TRP A 592 -13.25 -4.65 -2.45
CA TRP A 592 -13.97 -3.58 -3.11
C TRP A 592 -13.03 -2.58 -3.78
N GLN A 593 -13.29 -2.28 -5.05
CA GLN A 593 -12.62 -1.26 -5.84
C GLN A 593 -13.62 -0.12 -6.11
N PRO A 594 -13.67 0.91 -5.24
CA PRO A 594 -14.65 1.98 -5.38
C PRO A 594 -14.33 2.89 -6.57
N GLU A 595 -15.30 3.15 -7.45
CA GLU A 595 -15.12 4.02 -8.62
C GLU A 595 -14.75 5.46 -8.26
N PHE A 596 -15.17 5.95 -7.09
CA PHE A 596 -14.83 7.29 -6.60
C PHE A 596 -13.40 7.39 -6.01
N LEU A 597 -12.71 6.28 -5.83
CA LEU A 597 -11.29 6.22 -5.46
C LEU A 597 -10.54 5.39 -6.53
N PRO A 598 -10.15 6.01 -7.63
CA PRO A 598 -9.52 5.30 -8.74
C PRO A 598 -8.24 4.59 -8.27
N ASP A 599 -7.96 3.43 -8.88
CA ASP A 599 -6.78 2.60 -8.57
C ASP A 599 -6.64 2.23 -7.09
N THR A 600 -7.76 2.09 -6.40
CA THR A 600 -7.79 1.75 -4.98
C THR A 600 -8.54 0.45 -4.75
N ARG A 601 -8.01 -0.39 -3.86
CA ARG A 601 -8.71 -1.58 -3.36
C ARG A 601 -8.83 -1.49 -1.84
N LEU A 602 -10.05 -1.64 -1.36
CA LEU A 602 -10.38 -1.84 0.04
C LEU A 602 -10.64 -3.31 0.29
N THR A 603 -10.05 -3.87 1.33
CA THR A 603 -10.33 -5.24 1.77
C THR A 603 -10.78 -5.22 3.22
N PHE A 604 -11.91 -5.87 3.50
CA PHE A 604 -12.44 -6.04 4.84
C PHE A 604 -12.45 -7.52 5.19
N ASN A 605 -11.69 -7.91 6.22
CA ASN A 605 -11.68 -9.26 6.75
C ASN A 605 -12.39 -9.25 8.10
N ILE A 606 -13.60 -9.76 8.16
CA ILE A 606 -14.48 -9.72 9.34
C ILE A 606 -14.56 -11.11 9.93
N GLY A 607 -14.11 -11.32 11.17
CA GLY A 607 -14.13 -12.66 11.76
C GLY A 607 -13.30 -12.82 13.01
N GLN A 608 -12.85 -14.05 13.24
CA GLN A 608 -12.01 -14.44 14.38
C GLN A 608 -10.56 -14.62 13.96
N PHE A 609 -9.66 -13.98 14.69
CA PHE A 609 -8.22 -14.00 14.51
C PHE A 609 -7.56 -15.14 15.33
N LEU A 610 -6.22 -15.26 15.19
CA LEU A 610 -5.45 -16.35 15.82
C LEU A 610 -5.49 -16.34 17.33
N ALA A 611 -5.51 -15.16 17.97
CA ALA A 611 -5.61 -15.03 19.42
C ALA A 611 -7.05 -15.18 19.97
N GLN A 612 -7.98 -15.71 19.16
CA GLN A 612 -9.42 -15.90 19.44
C GLN A 612 -10.22 -14.60 19.58
N ASP A 613 -9.57 -13.48 19.38
CA ASP A 613 -10.20 -12.17 19.31
C ASP A 613 -11.03 -12.02 18.02
N LYS A 614 -12.09 -11.22 18.07
CA LYS A 614 -13.04 -11.01 16.96
C LYS A 614 -13.11 -9.56 16.57
N GLY A 615 -13.16 -9.31 15.27
CA GLY A 615 -13.21 -7.93 14.79
C GLY A 615 -13.11 -7.82 13.29
N VAL A 616 -12.60 -6.69 12.83
CA VAL A 616 -12.41 -6.38 11.43
C VAL A 616 -10.97 -5.94 11.17
N ASN A 617 -10.36 -6.51 10.15
CA ASN A 617 -9.13 -5.97 9.56
C ASN A 617 -9.52 -5.23 8.26
N VAL A 618 -9.13 -3.97 8.17
CA VAL A 618 -9.32 -3.13 6.99
C VAL A 618 -7.96 -2.93 6.34
N ASP A 619 -7.83 -3.29 5.06
CA ASP A 619 -6.65 -3.05 4.24
C ASP A 619 -7.02 -2.08 3.11
N PHE A 620 -6.28 -0.99 3.02
CA PHE A 620 -6.35 0.00 1.96
C PHE A 620 -5.13 -0.14 1.08
N ALA A 621 -5.31 -0.29 -0.23
CA ALA A 621 -4.23 -0.38 -1.20
C ALA A 621 -4.46 0.60 -2.36
N LYS A 622 -3.47 1.47 -2.64
CA LYS A 622 -3.45 2.40 -3.79
C LYS A 622 -2.39 1.93 -4.78
N ARG A 623 -2.79 1.74 -6.03
CA ARG A 623 -1.89 1.50 -7.16
C ARG A 623 -1.53 2.83 -7.84
N PHE A 624 -0.28 2.95 -8.27
CA PHE A 624 0.26 4.04 -9.07
C PHE A 624 0.52 3.57 -10.51
N ASP A 625 0.68 4.51 -11.46
CA ASP A 625 0.80 4.19 -12.90
C ASP A 625 1.99 3.29 -13.23
N SER A 626 3.10 3.38 -12.49
CA SER A 626 4.23 2.44 -12.58
C SER A 626 3.85 1.00 -12.20
N GLY A 627 2.68 0.82 -11.58
CA GLY A 627 2.24 -0.44 -10.99
C GLY A 627 2.70 -0.66 -9.56
N ILE A 628 3.41 0.27 -8.94
CA ILE A 628 3.69 0.24 -7.50
C ILE A 628 2.37 0.30 -6.74
N VAL A 629 2.25 -0.54 -5.71
CA VAL A 629 1.09 -0.49 -4.79
C VAL A 629 1.60 -0.17 -3.40
N ILE A 630 1.01 0.84 -2.78
CA ILE A 630 1.20 1.14 -1.36
C ILE A 630 -0.07 0.78 -0.62
N GLY A 631 0.07 0.01 0.45
CA GLY A 631 -1.07 -0.38 1.28
C GLY A 631 -0.81 -0.17 2.75
N ALA A 632 -1.90 0.04 3.49
CA ALA A 632 -1.91 0.12 4.94
C ALA A 632 -3.11 -0.65 5.49
N TYR A 633 -2.91 -1.32 6.60
CA TYR A 633 -3.98 -2.08 7.24
C TYR A 633 -4.09 -1.79 8.73
N ALA A 634 -5.29 -1.97 9.24
CA ALA A 634 -5.59 -1.86 10.67
C ALA A 634 -6.60 -2.95 11.08
N ALA A 635 -6.28 -3.70 12.12
CA ALA A 635 -7.16 -4.71 12.70
C ALA A 635 -7.69 -4.22 14.04
N ILE A 636 -9.00 -3.97 14.10
CA ILE A 636 -9.71 -3.53 15.29
C ILE A 636 -10.55 -4.71 15.78
N THR A 637 -10.32 -5.12 17.03
CA THR A 637 -10.98 -6.29 17.62
C THR A 637 -11.72 -5.93 18.91
N ASN A 638 -12.40 -6.90 19.49
CA ASN A 638 -13.12 -6.77 20.76
C ASN A 638 -12.20 -6.71 21.99
N VAL A 639 -10.88 -6.79 21.81
CA VAL A 639 -9.89 -6.66 22.88
C VAL A 639 -9.72 -5.19 23.24
N SER A 640 -9.83 -4.86 24.52
CA SER A 640 -9.60 -3.49 25.00
C SER A 640 -8.13 -3.11 24.94
N SER A 641 -7.82 -1.81 24.94
CA SER A 641 -6.44 -1.32 24.96
C SER A 641 -5.64 -1.80 26.18
N ASP A 642 -6.31 -1.99 27.32
CA ASP A 642 -5.69 -2.46 28.55
C ASP A 642 -5.34 -3.96 28.47
N GLU A 643 -6.20 -4.76 27.84
CA GLU A 643 -5.97 -6.19 27.60
C GLU A 643 -4.97 -6.43 26.44
N TYR A 644 -4.82 -5.48 25.53
CA TYR A 644 -3.90 -5.59 24.39
C TYR A 644 -2.43 -5.55 24.83
N GLY A 645 -2.16 -4.92 25.96
CA GLY A 645 -0.86 -4.79 26.59
C GLY A 645 -0.05 -3.60 26.06
N GLU A 646 0.25 -3.52 24.78
CA GLU A 646 0.98 -2.42 24.17
C GLU A 646 0.25 -1.87 22.94
N GLY A 647 -0.31 -0.67 23.05
CA GLY A 647 -1.14 -0.03 22.02
C GLY A 647 -2.59 -0.50 22.05
N SER A 648 -3.38 -0.08 21.05
CA SER A 648 -4.83 -0.31 21.05
C SER A 648 -5.34 -1.20 19.92
N PHE A 649 -4.54 -1.41 18.86
CA PHE A 649 -4.88 -2.26 17.72
C PHE A 649 -3.65 -2.55 16.85
N THR A 650 -3.70 -3.66 16.09
CA THR A 650 -2.66 -4.01 15.12
C THR A 650 -2.80 -3.17 13.86
N LYS A 651 -1.70 -2.61 13.40
CA LYS A 651 -1.61 -1.81 12.18
C LYS A 651 -0.27 -2.03 11.50
N GLY A 652 -0.24 -1.84 10.20
CA GLY A 652 0.99 -1.93 9.41
C GLY A 652 0.78 -1.34 8.03
N PHE A 653 1.86 -1.27 7.27
CA PHE A 653 1.84 -0.83 5.88
C PHE A 653 2.76 -1.72 5.05
N TYR A 654 2.62 -1.65 3.75
CA TYR A 654 3.44 -2.42 2.83
C TYR A 654 3.61 -1.70 1.50
N LEU A 655 4.71 -2.03 0.84
CA LEU A 655 5.03 -1.62 -0.51
C LEU A 655 5.06 -2.88 -1.38
N SER A 656 4.32 -2.90 -2.48
CA SER A 656 4.38 -3.96 -3.47
C SER A 656 4.95 -3.42 -4.78
N LEU A 657 6.10 -3.96 -5.17
CA LEU A 657 6.89 -3.51 -6.31
C LEU A 657 6.80 -4.53 -7.44
N PRO A 658 6.32 -4.17 -8.63
CA PRO A 658 6.41 -5.07 -9.77
C PRO A 658 7.88 -5.27 -10.16
N PHE A 659 8.27 -6.51 -10.47
CA PHE A 659 9.64 -6.82 -10.92
C PHE A 659 9.99 -6.11 -12.22
N ASP A 660 8.98 -5.76 -12.95
CA ASP A 660 9.08 -4.94 -14.16
C ASP A 660 9.76 -3.59 -13.93
N LEU A 661 9.73 -3.02 -12.73
CA LEU A 661 10.44 -1.78 -12.40
C LEU A 661 11.97 -1.92 -12.47
N PHE A 662 12.51 -3.10 -12.21
CA PHE A 662 13.95 -3.34 -12.13
C PHE A 662 14.48 -4.16 -13.30
N ALA A 663 13.61 -4.96 -13.92
CA ALA A 663 13.99 -5.82 -15.02
C ALA A 663 14.04 -5.06 -16.35
N VAL A 664 15.06 -5.34 -17.16
CA VAL A 664 15.17 -4.81 -18.53
C VAL A 664 14.17 -5.49 -19.48
N LYS A 665 13.75 -6.72 -19.17
CA LYS A 665 12.69 -7.45 -19.90
C LYS A 665 11.39 -7.39 -19.14
N PRO A 666 10.23 -7.43 -19.82
CA PRO A 666 8.93 -7.50 -19.17
C PRO A 666 8.86 -8.68 -18.17
N ALA A 667 8.29 -8.43 -17.00
CA ALA A 667 8.14 -9.42 -15.94
C ALA A 667 6.82 -9.20 -15.18
N LYS A 668 5.98 -10.23 -15.09
CA LYS A 668 4.65 -10.15 -14.47
C LYS A 668 4.69 -10.23 -12.92
N GLY A 669 5.76 -10.75 -12.33
CA GLY A 669 5.88 -10.95 -10.88
C GLY A 669 6.00 -9.66 -10.07
N ARG A 670 5.73 -9.76 -8.77
CA ARG A 670 5.79 -8.65 -7.80
C ARG A 670 6.49 -9.09 -6.52
N GLY A 671 7.27 -8.20 -5.92
CA GLY A 671 7.79 -8.34 -4.57
C GLY A 671 6.95 -7.53 -3.58
N ARG A 672 6.73 -8.04 -2.36
CA ARG A 672 6.05 -7.33 -1.29
C ARG A 672 7.03 -7.09 -0.13
N LEU A 673 7.13 -5.84 0.30
CA LEU A 673 7.93 -5.39 1.43
C LEU A 673 6.98 -4.96 2.55
N PRO A 674 6.66 -5.84 3.50
CA PRO A 674 5.79 -5.49 4.61
C PRO A 674 6.57 -4.78 5.73
N TRP A 675 5.91 -3.86 6.41
CA TRP A 675 6.31 -3.32 7.70
C TRP A 675 5.27 -3.73 8.74
N VAL A 676 5.62 -4.72 9.53
CA VAL A 676 4.73 -5.27 10.56
C VAL A 676 5.31 -5.00 11.94
N PRO A 677 4.49 -4.66 12.94
CA PRO A 677 4.96 -4.59 14.31
C PRO A 677 5.34 -5.99 14.79
N ILE A 678 6.48 -6.09 15.49
CA ILE A 678 6.89 -7.34 16.15
C ILE A 678 6.13 -7.47 17.48
N ALA A 679 5.91 -8.70 17.90
CA ALA A 679 5.31 -9.04 19.20
C ALA A 679 3.91 -8.48 19.46
N ARG A 680 3.03 -8.50 18.46
CA ARG A 680 1.60 -8.17 18.57
C ARG A 680 0.77 -9.42 18.36
N ASP A 681 -0.12 -9.74 19.29
CA ASP A 681 -0.95 -10.95 19.25
C ASP A 681 -2.38 -10.69 18.78
N GLY A 682 -2.99 -9.57 19.18
CA GLY A 682 -4.35 -9.23 18.80
C GLY A 682 -4.49 -8.84 17.32
N GLY A 683 -5.61 -9.21 16.68
CA GLY A 683 -5.90 -8.89 15.28
C GLY A 683 -4.98 -9.59 14.26
N GLN A 684 -4.34 -10.68 14.64
CA GLN A 684 -3.40 -11.40 13.78
C GLN A 684 -4.09 -12.48 12.95
N PRO A 685 -4.15 -12.36 11.62
CA PRO A 685 -4.69 -13.41 10.77
C PRO A 685 -3.70 -14.57 10.63
N LEU A 686 -4.21 -15.74 10.22
CA LEU A 686 -3.38 -16.83 9.73
C LEU A 686 -2.72 -16.43 8.40
N ASN A 687 -1.41 -16.62 8.27
CA ASN A 687 -0.69 -16.46 7.00
C ASN A 687 -0.92 -17.74 6.17
N ARG A 688 -2.04 -17.78 5.45
CA ARG A 688 -2.37 -18.91 4.58
C ARG A 688 -1.37 -18.98 3.42
N PRO A 689 -0.84 -20.16 3.08
CA PRO A 689 0.15 -20.29 2.02
C PRO A 689 -0.40 -19.91 0.64
N VAL A 690 -1.72 -20.04 0.44
CA VAL A 690 -2.42 -19.68 -0.79
C VAL A 690 -3.75 -19.01 -0.44
N LYS A 691 -4.10 -17.96 -1.19
CA LYS A 691 -5.41 -17.30 -1.12
C LYS A 691 -6.05 -17.28 -2.49
N LEU A 692 -7.34 -17.60 -2.57
CA LEU A 692 -8.06 -17.61 -3.85
C LEU A 692 -8.08 -16.25 -4.53
N ILE A 693 -8.08 -15.15 -3.77
CA ILE A 693 -8.04 -13.80 -4.35
C ILE A 693 -6.77 -13.56 -5.17
N ASP A 694 -5.61 -14.07 -4.69
CA ASP A 694 -4.34 -13.94 -5.39
C ASP A 694 -4.26 -14.88 -6.59
N MET A 695 -4.77 -16.11 -6.45
CA MET A 695 -4.80 -17.09 -7.55
C MET A 695 -5.69 -16.65 -8.73
N THR A 696 -6.70 -15.85 -8.46
CA THR A 696 -7.68 -15.38 -9.44
C THR A 696 -7.43 -13.92 -9.88
N GLU A 697 -6.22 -13.42 -9.70
CA GLU A 697 -5.84 -12.02 -9.94
C GLU A 697 -6.17 -11.54 -11.36
N ALA A 698 -6.01 -12.38 -12.37
CA ALA A 698 -6.34 -12.07 -13.77
C ALA A 698 -7.81 -11.62 -14.01
N ARG A 699 -8.72 -11.85 -13.04
CA ARG A 699 -10.12 -11.39 -13.11
C ARG A 699 -10.33 -9.92 -12.73
N SER A 700 -9.30 -9.21 -12.37
CA SER A 700 -9.35 -7.78 -12.03
C SER A 700 -8.15 -7.06 -12.60
N ASP A 701 -8.34 -5.81 -12.96
CA ASP A 701 -7.26 -4.95 -13.50
C ASP A 701 -6.42 -4.29 -12.40
N PHE A 702 -6.64 -4.57 -11.12
CA PHE A 702 -5.99 -3.86 -10.02
C PHE A 702 -4.46 -4.00 -10.02
N TYR A 703 -3.90 -5.11 -10.50
CA TYR A 703 -2.46 -5.31 -10.55
C TYR A 703 -1.90 -5.28 -11.99
N ASN A 704 -2.75 -5.05 -12.97
CA ASN A 704 -2.37 -4.97 -14.38
C ASN A 704 -1.76 -3.63 -14.76
#